data_3cfef85b371f5397a9d388116824d960
#
_entry.id   3cfef85b371f5397a9d388116824d960
#
_cell.length_a   1.000
_cell.length_b   1.000
_cell.length_c   1.000
_cell.angle_alpha   90.00
_cell.angle_beta   90.00
_cell.angle_gamma   90.00
#
_symmetry.space_group_name_H-M   'P 1'
#
loop_
_entity.id
_entity.type
_entity.pdbx_description
1 polymer ?
#
loop_
_entity_poly.entity_id
_entity_poly.type
_entity_poly.pdbx_seq_one_letter_code
_entity_poly.pdbx_strand_id
1 'polypeptide(L)'
;MSSFAKEIIAVNLEDEMRQSYLDYAMSVIVGRALPDVRDGLKPVHRRVLFAMHELGNDWNKPYKKSARVVGDVIGKYHPHGDSAVYDTIVRMAQPFSLRYMLVDGQGNFGSVDGDPPAAMRYTEVRMSKIAHELLADLEKETVNFTPNYDDSEHEPSVLPTRVPNLLVNGSAGIAVGMATNIPPHNLTEVVNACLHLIANPEATIQDLMEIIPGPDFPTAGIINGASGIREAYLTGRGRIYLRAQCEFEEDNGRTSIIVNELPYQVNKARLMEKIAELAKEGKLEGISGLRDESDKDGMRMVIELKRGEMPEVILNNLYQQTAMQNVFGINMVALIDGRPRCLNLREILAAFIDHRREVVTRRTQFDLRKARDRAHILEGLAVALANIDEVIELIKKSESPQVAKERLLERHWAPGVVVDLLERAEDAARSRPESLLPEFGLGPEGYRLSAEQAQAILDLRLHRLTGLEQDKIIAEYREILKKIDELLAILGSDIRLMEVIHDELIVIRDQFGDTRRTRIISDYLDLSRADLITEEDMVVTVSHEGYVKSQPLSTYRSQRRGGRGKTATTMKEEDYIEKLIVASTHDTILCFSSVGKVYWLKVYELPVASRTARGRPFINLLPLEEKEKINAILPIRQFDDGHFIFMATGSGIVKKVALSEFERPRSTGKIAIDLRQDDRLVDVAVTDGKQNVMLFSNAGKSVCFNEEDVRVMGRGATGVRGMTLHEGQEIIGLIIGTEGSVLNITENGFGKRTPISDFPIHRRGGQGVIAIQTSERNGAVVAAVLVDENDEIMLITDGGTLVRTRVEEIRELGRNTQGVTVIKLSDEEKVVGVDRIPFIEGLEEEGSEDELTGEDIGPEES
;
A
#
# COMPACT_ATOMS: atom_id res chain seq x y z
N MET A 1 19.17 64.68 21.92
CA MET A 1 18.03 65.02 21.05
C MET A 1 18.07 64.08 19.87
N SER A 2 17.02 63.29 19.75
CA SER A 2 16.87 62.27 18.76
C SER A 2 16.88 62.81 17.34
N SER A 3 17.78 62.37 16.48
CA SER A 3 17.73 62.66 15.06
C SER A 3 16.45 62.01 14.51
N PHE A 4 15.46 62.87 14.24
CA PHE A 4 14.30 62.41 13.44
C PHE A 4 14.79 61.95 12.05
N ALA A 5 14.20 60.85 11.56
CA ALA A 5 14.50 60.38 10.23
C ALA A 5 14.34 61.51 9.22
N LYS A 6 15.31 61.64 8.29
CA LYS A 6 15.34 62.68 7.28
C LYS A 6 14.22 62.60 6.26
N GLU A 7 13.56 61.50 6.15
CA GLU A 7 12.51 61.24 5.18
C GLU A 7 11.48 60.24 5.74
N ILE A 8 10.21 60.56 5.64
CA ILE A 8 9.12 59.64 6.00
C ILE A 8 8.48 59.19 4.68
N ILE A 9 8.73 57.94 4.35
CA ILE A 9 8.12 57.30 3.18
C ILE A 9 6.80 56.66 3.64
N ALA A 10 5.68 57.01 3.00
CA ALA A 10 4.38 56.38 3.27
C ALA A 10 4.37 55.01 2.63
N VAL A 11 4.28 53.98 3.43
CA VAL A 11 4.18 52.58 2.97
C VAL A 11 2.76 52.13 3.23
N ASN A 12 2.12 51.52 2.20
CA ASN A 12 0.83 50.88 2.35
C ASN A 12 1.02 49.55 3.11
N LEU A 13 0.32 49.40 4.21
CA LEU A 13 0.42 48.18 5.06
C LEU A 13 0.12 46.91 4.29
N GLU A 14 -0.87 46.93 3.37
CA GLU A 14 -1.25 45.73 2.57
C GLU A 14 -0.13 45.33 1.61
N ASP A 15 0.55 46.32 0.97
CA ASP A 15 1.64 46.05 0.04
C ASP A 15 2.88 45.55 0.77
N GLU A 16 3.19 46.13 1.95
CA GLU A 16 4.30 45.71 2.80
C GLU A 16 4.06 44.27 3.32
N MET A 17 2.86 43.98 3.81
CA MET A 17 2.51 42.62 4.23
C MET A 17 2.59 41.61 3.09
N ARG A 18 2.11 41.98 1.89
CA ARG A 18 2.19 41.13 0.71
C ARG A 18 3.64 40.83 0.32
N GLN A 19 4.48 41.86 0.29
CA GLN A 19 5.89 41.72 -0.06
C GLN A 19 6.61 40.86 0.97
N SER A 20 6.45 41.16 2.25
CA SER A 20 7.08 40.44 3.37
C SER A 20 6.66 38.98 3.40
N TYR A 21 5.37 38.67 3.09
CA TYR A 21 4.89 37.30 3.02
C TYR A 21 5.45 36.55 1.80
N LEU A 22 5.56 37.21 0.65
CA LEU A 22 6.19 36.64 -0.55
C LEU A 22 7.67 36.34 -0.29
N ASP A 23 8.42 37.27 0.31
CA ASP A 23 9.82 37.08 0.62
C ASP A 23 10.04 35.95 1.63
N TYR A 24 9.20 35.87 2.66
CA TYR A 24 9.19 34.74 3.59
C TYR A 24 8.87 33.42 2.89
N ALA A 25 7.80 33.36 2.08
CA ALA A 25 7.42 32.19 1.35
C ALA A 25 8.53 31.71 0.41
N MET A 26 9.14 32.61 -0.36
CA MET A 26 10.28 32.31 -1.23
C MET A 26 11.48 31.79 -0.44
N SER A 27 11.81 32.40 0.69
CA SER A 27 12.89 31.95 1.56
C SER A 27 12.66 30.55 2.08
N VAL A 28 11.42 30.20 2.47
CA VAL A 28 11.07 28.85 2.95
C VAL A 28 11.05 27.83 1.80
N ILE A 29 10.51 28.20 0.64
CA ILE A 29 10.40 27.30 -0.52
C ILE A 29 11.79 26.98 -1.08
N VAL A 30 12.56 28.00 -1.45
CA VAL A 30 13.84 27.84 -2.15
C VAL A 30 14.99 27.62 -1.16
N GLY A 31 15.00 28.35 -0.05
CA GLY A 31 16.12 28.37 0.91
C GLY A 31 16.06 27.30 2.00
N ARG A 32 14.99 26.51 2.12
CA ARG A 32 14.84 25.58 3.26
C ARG A 32 14.22 24.24 2.94
N ALA A 33 12.99 24.21 2.36
CA ALA A 33 12.14 23.02 2.42
C ALA A 33 12.29 22.09 1.22
N LEU A 34 12.54 22.63 0.02
CA LEU A 34 12.58 21.86 -1.20
C LEU A 34 14.01 21.49 -1.63
N PRO A 35 14.22 20.28 -2.16
CA PRO A 35 15.50 19.88 -2.73
C PRO A 35 15.69 20.45 -4.14
N ASP A 36 16.94 20.70 -4.54
CA ASP A 36 17.29 20.94 -5.94
C ASP A 36 17.23 19.61 -6.71
N VAL A 37 16.68 19.63 -7.91
CA VAL A 37 16.51 18.41 -8.74
C VAL A 37 17.85 17.79 -9.13
N ARG A 38 18.90 18.59 -9.27
CA ARG A 38 20.23 18.21 -9.74
C ARG A 38 21.00 17.36 -8.74
N ASP A 39 21.07 17.80 -7.47
CA ASP A 39 21.82 17.10 -6.41
C ASP A 39 20.93 16.43 -5.35
N GLY A 40 19.61 16.68 -5.39
CA GLY A 40 18.66 16.09 -4.45
C GLY A 40 18.76 16.58 -3.02
N LEU A 41 19.49 17.68 -2.79
CA LEU A 41 19.79 18.17 -1.46
C LEU A 41 19.02 19.46 -1.15
N LYS A 42 18.60 19.58 0.10
CA LYS A 42 18.18 20.86 0.66
C LYS A 42 19.43 21.68 1.02
N PRO A 43 19.32 23.02 1.13
CA PRO A 43 20.46 23.85 1.47
C PRO A 43 21.23 23.42 2.73
N VAL A 44 20.54 23.01 3.78
CA VAL A 44 21.19 22.53 5.02
C VAL A 44 22.02 21.27 4.80
N HIS A 45 21.54 20.30 4.02
CA HIS A 45 22.30 19.06 3.71
C HIS A 45 23.55 19.40 2.90
N ARG A 46 23.41 20.25 1.88
CA ARG A 46 24.53 20.70 1.04
C ARG A 46 25.59 21.40 1.85
N ARG A 47 25.20 22.32 2.75
CA ARG A 47 26.11 23.05 3.63
C ARG A 47 26.85 22.15 4.61
N VAL A 48 26.16 21.12 5.15
CA VAL A 48 26.80 20.13 6.03
C VAL A 48 27.87 19.35 5.28
N LEU A 49 27.56 18.81 4.11
CA LEU A 49 28.52 18.04 3.32
C LEU A 49 29.68 18.89 2.85
N PHE A 50 29.42 20.14 2.43
CA PHE A 50 30.45 21.09 2.04
C PHE A 50 31.37 21.46 3.20
N ALA A 51 30.82 21.75 4.38
CA ALA A 51 31.63 22.02 5.57
C ALA A 51 32.49 20.81 5.98
N MET A 52 31.96 19.57 5.86
CA MET A 52 32.74 18.36 6.12
C MET A 52 33.89 18.20 5.12
N HIS A 53 33.66 18.56 3.86
CA HIS A 53 34.69 18.57 2.81
C HIS A 53 35.80 19.58 3.12
N GLU A 54 35.45 20.81 3.43
CA GLU A 54 36.42 21.88 3.80
C GLU A 54 37.23 21.49 5.06
N LEU A 55 36.60 20.83 6.02
CA LEU A 55 37.28 20.31 7.21
C LEU A 55 38.21 19.13 6.89
N GLY A 56 38.24 18.59 5.66
CA GLY A 56 38.93 17.37 5.30
C GLY A 56 38.42 16.16 6.09
N ASN A 57 37.10 16.12 6.39
CA ASN A 57 36.44 15.05 7.14
C ASN A 57 35.88 13.96 6.22
N ASP A 58 36.73 13.40 5.39
CA ASP A 58 36.39 12.44 4.37
C ASP A 58 36.31 10.99 4.92
N TRP A 59 35.73 10.09 4.14
CA TRP A 59 35.46 8.70 4.50
C TRP A 59 36.70 7.90 4.96
N ASN A 60 37.88 8.24 4.44
CA ASN A 60 39.17 7.60 4.74
C ASN A 60 39.95 8.34 5.85
N LYS A 61 39.35 9.34 6.50
CA LYS A 61 39.95 10.12 7.57
C LYS A 61 39.35 9.76 8.92
N PRO A 62 40.05 10.09 10.03
CA PRO A 62 39.50 9.89 11.37
C PRO A 62 38.18 10.64 11.56
N TYR A 63 37.31 10.07 12.40
CA TYR A 63 36.07 10.73 12.81
C TYR A 63 36.35 12.06 13.52
N LYS A 64 35.44 13.02 13.34
CA LYS A 64 35.43 14.28 14.09
C LYS A 64 34.19 14.37 14.97
N LYS A 65 34.28 15.06 16.10
CA LYS A 65 33.10 15.32 16.94
C LYS A 65 32.02 16.03 16.15
N SER A 66 30.78 15.58 16.30
CA SER A 66 29.62 16.20 15.61
C SER A 66 29.49 17.67 15.95
N ALA A 67 29.77 18.04 17.20
CA ALA A 67 29.78 19.45 17.63
C ALA A 67 30.78 20.33 16.86
N ARG A 68 31.90 19.75 16.39
CA ARG A 68 32.85 20.49 15.55
C ARG A 68 32.26 20.81 14.19
N VAL A 69 31.65 19.82 13.53
CA VAL A 69 31.02 20.00 12.22
C VAL A 69 29.86 20.99 12.34
N VAL A 70 28.98 20.83 13.35
CA VAL A 70 27.86 21.73 13.62
C VAL A 70 28.34 23.17 13.78
N GLY A 71 29.42 23.38 14.56
CA GLY A 71 30.01 24.71 14.79
C GLY A 71 30.50 25.37 13.50
N ASP A 72 31.22 24.62 12.65
CA ASP A 72 31.68 25.16 11.34
C ASP A 72 30.52 25.49 10.41
N VAL A 73 29.47 24.61 10.35
CA VAL A 73 28.29 24.87 9.52
C VAL A 73 27.56 26.14 9.94
N ILE A 74 27.30 26.31 11.23
CA ILE A 74 26.58 27.49 11.75
C ILE A 74 27.43 28.76 11.59
N GLY A 75 28.70 28.67 11.91
CA GLY A 75 29.58 29.82 11.88
C GLY A 75 29.86 30.37 10.48
N LYS A 76 29.86 29.50 9.46
CA LYS A 76 30.25 29.87 8.10
C LYS A 76 29.11 29.91 7.10
N TYR A 77 28.12 29.01 7.18
CA TYR A 77 27.18 28.79 6.08
C TYR A 77 25.71 28.88 6.49
N HIS A 78 25.32 28.45 7.71
CA HIS A 78 23.90 28.24 8.05
C HIS A 78 23.54 28.94 9.37
N PRO A 79 23.09 30.22 9.36
CA PRO A 79 22.85 31.05 10.56
C PRO A 79 21.52 30.65 11.26
N HIS A 80 21.37 29.36 11.63
CA HIS A 80 20.21 28.85 12.34
C HIS A 80 20.63 28.02 13.56
N GLY A 81 19.66 27.53 14.35
CA GLY A 81 19.95 26.78 15.58
C GLY A 81 20.77 25.50 15.36
N ASP A 82 21.68 25.23 16.30
CA ASP A 82 22.57 24.08 16.32
C ASP A 82 21.82 22.73 16.29
N SER A 83 20.69 22.65 16.97
CA SER A 83 19.84 21.45 16.98
C SER A 83 19.37 21.07 15.58
N ALA A 84 18.96 22.04 14.75
CA ALA A 84 18.48 21.76 13.38
C ALA A 84 19.59 21.19 12.48
N VAL A 85 20.81 21.70 12.62
CA VAL A 85 21.98 21.20 11.89
C VAL A 85 22.36 19.81 12.39
N TYR A 86 22.38 19.62 13.72
CA TYR A 86 22.69 18.31 14.31
C TYR A 86 21.66 17.25 13.92
N ASP A 87 20.35 17.54 13.99
CA ASP A 87 19.27 16.63 13.56
C ASP A 87 19.39 16.26 12.08
N THR A 88 19.88 17.19 11.24
CA THR A 88 20.15 16.90 9.83
C THR A 88 21.31 15.90 9.69
N ILE A 89 22.40 16.09 10.42
CA ILE A 89 23.54 15.16 10.44
C ILE A 89 23.09 13.78 10.94
N VAL A 90 22.30 13.74 12.01
CA VAL A 90 21.74 12.52 12.58
C VAL A 90 20.94 11.74 11.53
N ARG A 91 20.02 12.39 10.82
CA ARG A 91 19.21 11.75 9.77
C ARG A 91 20.07 11.20 8.63
N MET A 92 21.13 11.92 8.23
CA MET A 92 22.04 11.45 7.21
C MET A 92 22.90 10.25 7.64
N ALA A 93 23.00 10.01 8.95
CA ALA A 93 23.75 8.87 9.53
C ALA A 93 22.85 7.68 9.93
N GLN A 94 21.50 7.82 9.88
CA GLN A 94 20.57 6.77 10.29
C GLN A 94 20.28 5.80 9.15
N PRO A 95 20.54 4.47 9.31
CA PRO A 95 20.30 3.48 8.25
C PRO A 95 18.82 3.21 7.98
N PHE A 96 17.92 3.61 8.89
CA PHE A 96 16.46 3.51 8.73
C PHE A 96 15.83 4.80 8.18
N SER A 97 16.60 5.89 8.06
CA SER A 97 16.13 7.17 7.52
C SER A 97 16.52 7.39 6.07
N LEU A 98 17.75 7.05 5.68
CA LEU A 98 18.24 7.13 4.31
C LEU A 98 18.52 5.74 3.74
N ARG A 99 18.18 5.55 2.48
CA ARG A 99 18.47 4.29 1.76
C ARG A 99 19.98 4.10 1.56
N TYR A 100 20.71 5.19 1.30
CA TYR A 100 22.16 5.27 1.22
C TYR A 100 22.64 6.41 2.10
N MET A 101 23.25 6.08 3.23
CA MET A 101 23.72 7.05 4.21
C MET A 101 24.79 7.98 3.63
N LEU A 102 24.66 9.27 3.87
CA LEU A 102 25.64 10.29 3.45
C LEU A 102 26.67 10.60 4.53
N VAL A 103 26.37 10.29 5.78
CA VAL A 103 27.26 10.44 6.93
C VAL A 103 27.51 9.09 7.57
N ASP A 104 28.77 8.80 7.85
CA ASP A 104 29.22 7.67 8.65
C ASP A 104 29.37 8.14 10.10
N GLY A 105 28.52 7.63 10.98
CA GLY A 105 28.41 8.03 12.37
C GLY A 105 28.98 7.00 13.34
N GLN A 106 29.67 7.46 14.39
CA GLN A 106 30.13 6.66 15.51
C GLN A 106 29.49 7.15 16.82
N GLY A 107 28.75 6.28 17.48
CA GLY A 107 27.99 6.57 18.70
C GLY A 107 26.51 6.26 18.55
N ASN A 108 25.67 6.80 19.43
CA ASN A 108 24.23 6.61 19.37
C ASN A 108 23.56 7.72 18.55
N PHE A 109 23.04 7.36 17.38
CA PHE A 109 22.29 8.24 16.47
C PHE A 109 20.76 7.97 16.51
N GLY A 110 20.27 7.35 17.59
CA GLY A 110 18.86 6.98 17.72
C GLY A 110 18.55 5.57 17.18
N SER A 111 17.31 5.15 17.36
CA SER A 111 16.84 3.83 16.94
C SER A 111 15.46 3.91 16.24
N VAL A 112 15.02 2.78 15.66
CA VAL A 112 13.67 2.60 15.11
C VAL A 112 12.60 2.71 16.20
N ASP A 113 12.97 2.51 17.48
CA ASP A 113 12.09 2.67 18.63
C ASP A 113 11.82 4.14 18.97
N GLY A 114 12.52 5.07 18.30
CA GLY A 114 12.37 6.50 18.50
C GLY A 114 13.22 7.05 19.64
N ASP A 115 14.22 6.28 20.07
CA ASP A 115 15.21 6.81 21.01
C ASP A 115 15.89 8.04 20.43
N PRO A 116 16.07 9.10 21.23
CA PRO A 116 16.77 10.30 20.76
C PRO A 116 18.28 10.00 20.58
N PRO A 117 18.94 10.68 19.63
CA PRO A 117 20.39 10.58 19.50
C PRO A 117 21.08 11.13 20.73
N ALA A 118 22.28 10.64 21.01
CA ALA A 118 23.13 11.24 22.04
C ALA A 118 23.50 12.67 21.69
N ALA A 119 23.77 13.49 22.69
CA ALA A 119 24.16 14.89 22.46
C ALA A 119 25.41 14.97 21.55
N MET A 120 25.49 15.99 20.69
CA MET A 120 26.53 16.16 19.66
C MET A 120 27.97 16.17 20.16
N ARG A 121 28.18 16.38 21.47
CA ARG A 121 29.50 16.29 22.11
C ARG A 121 29.99 14.86 22.29
N TYR A 122 29.07 13.86 22.25
CA TYR A 122 29.41 12.45 22.43
C TYR A 122 29.54 11.70 21.10
N THR A 123 28.81 12.14 20.08
CA THR A 123 28.82 11.51 18.76
C THR A 123 29.95 12.02 17.88
N GLU A 124 30.41 11.19 16.99
CA GLU A 124 31.46 11.50 16.01
C GLU A 124 30.99 11.14 14.60
N VAL A 125 31.42 11.91 13.61
CA VAL A 125 31.00 11.78 12.21
C VAL A 125 32.15 11.95 11.24
N ARG A 126 31.99 11.36 10.08
CA ARG A 126 32.74 11.61 8.85
C ARG A 126 31.84 11.42 7.65
N MET A 127 32.24 11.88 6.46
CA MET A 127 31.49 11.59 5.24
C MET A 127 31.52 10.09 4.97
N SER A 128 30.45 9.58 4.39
CA SER A 128 30.42 8.24 3.82
C SER A 128 31.11 8.24 2.44
N LYS A 129 31.48 7.05 1.94
CA LYS A 129 32.13 6.93 0.63
C LYS A 129 31.26 7.44 -0.51
N ILE A 130 29.93 7.23 -0.45
CA ILE A 130 28.99 7.71 -1.45
C ILE A 130 28.85 9.25 -1.41
N ALA A 131 28.95 9.88 -0.23
CA ALA A 131 28.90 11.32 -0.09
C ALA A 131 30.11 12.01 -0.74
N HIS A 132 31.28 11.34 -0.76
CA HIS A 132 32.45 11.81 -1.49
C HIS A 132 32.17 11.97 -3.00
N GLU A 133 31.38 11.08 -3.58
CA GLU A 133 31.00 11.14 -5.01
C GLU A 133 30.01 12.29 -5.31
N LEU A 134 29.32 12.81 -4.30
CA LEU A 134 28.50 14.02 -4.46
C LEU A 134 29.34 15.28 -4.59
N LEU A 135 30.54 15.28 -4.01
CA LEU A 135 31.47 16.42 -3.96
C LEU A 135 32.63 16.29 -4.97
N ALA A 136 32.67 15.18 -5.71
CA ALA A 136 33.76 14.90 -6.65
C ALA A 136 33.91 16.02 -7.69
N ASP A 137 35.15 16.43 -7.91
CA ASP A 137 35.53 17.51 -8.87
C ASP A 137 35.03 18.92 -8.50
N LEU A 138 34.65 19.18 -7.24
CA LEU A 138 34.17 20.49 -6.78
C LEU A 138 35.22 21.59 -6.99
N GLU A 139 36.50 21.23 -6.80
CA GLU A 139 37.66 22.12 -6.96
C GLU A 139 37.96 22.49 -8.43
N LYS A 140 37.27 21.89 -9.38
CA LYS A 140 37.46 22.07 -10.83
C LYS A 140 36.48 23.07 -11.47
N GLU A 141 35.93 23.96 -10.70
CA GLU A 141 34.97 24.99 -11.17
C GLU A 141 33.72 24.42 -11.85
N THR A 142 33.32 23.22 -11.44
CA THR A 142 32.22 22.45 -12.07
C THR A 142 30.85 23.05 -11.79
N VAL A 143 30.71 23.77 -10.67
CA VAL A 143 29.47 24.41 -10.21
C VAL A 143 29.75 25.88 -9.83
N ASN A 144 28.68 26.67 -9.74
CA ASN A 144 28.77 28.05 -9.30
C ASN A 144 28.80 28.14 -7.78
N PHE A 145 29.55 29.07 -7.27
CA PHE A 145 29.60 29.46 -5.87
C PHE A 145 28.84 30.75 -5.65
N THR A 146 28.15 30.84 -4.54
CA THR A 146 27.43 32.02 -4.08
C THR A 146 27.99 32.47 -2.73
N PRO A 147 27.96 33.75 -2.41
CA PRO A 147 28.36 34.19 -1.08
C PRO A 147 27.40 33.63 -0.03
N ASN A 148 27.92 33.41 1.18
CA ASN A 148 27.14 33.03 2.34
C ASN A 148 26.30 34.23 2.87
N TYR A 149 25.69 34.08 4.05
CA TYR A 149 24.77 35.06 4.64
C TYR A 149 25.41 36.41 5.03
N ASP A 150 26.74 36.50 5.20
CA ASP A 150 27.48 37.68 5.59
C ASP A 150 28.58 38.08 4.60
N ASP A 151 28.60 37.47 3.40
CA ASP A 151 29.57 37.66 2.33
C ASP A 151 31.04 37.36 2.71
N SER A 152 31.28 36.69 3.86
CA SER A 152 32.63 36.35 4.34
C SER A 152 33.20 35.10 3.68
N GLU A 153 32.33 34.16 3.30
CA GLU A 153 32.66 32.84 2.71
C GLU A 153 31.82 32.59 1.47
N HIS A 154 32.22 31.60 0.68
CA HIS A 154 31.45 31.16 -0.49
C HIS A 154 31.00 29.71 -0.32
N GLU A 155 29.79 29.39 -0.76
CA GLU A 155 29.21 28.06 -0.76
C GLU A 155 28.78 27.66 -2.16
N PRO A 156 28.81 26.34 -2.52
CA PRO A 156 28.32 25.87 -3.82
C PRO A 156 26.80 25.98 -3.89
N SER A 157 26.30 26.52 -4.99
CA SER A 157 24.85 26.62 -5.24
C SER A 157 24.21 25.27 -5.41
N VAL A 158 24.96 24.28 -5.91
CA VAL A 158 24.59 22.87 -6.13
C VAL A 158 25.87 22.03 -6.08
N LEU A 159 25.80 20.76 -5.71
CA LEU A 159 26.95 19.86 -5.76
C LEU A 159 27.11 19.21 -7.15
N PRO A 160 28.37 18.93 -7.57
CA PRO A 160 28.65 18.30 -8.87
C PRO A 160 28.40 16.79 -8.87
N THR A 161 27.38 16.33 -8.20
CA THR A 161 27.09 14.94 -7.88
C THR A 161 27.20 13.97 -9.04
N ARG A 162 27.83 12.81 -8.82
CA ARG A 162 27.82 11.66 -9.73
C ARG A 162 26.69 10.69 -9.44
N VAL A 163 26.00 10.87 -8.32
CA VAL A 163 24.92 10.01 -7.84
C VAL A 163 23.57 10.68 -8.06
N PRO A 164 22.54 10.02 -8.61
CA PRO A 164 21.20 10.59 -8.76
C PRO A 164 20.46 10.63 -7.42
N ASN A 165 20.99 11.42 -6.48
CA ASN A 165 20.65 11.39 -5.06
C ASN A 165 19.18 11.73 -4.77
N LEU A 166 18.52 12.55 -5.59
CA LEU A 166 17.11 12.88 -5.39
C LEU A 166 16.21 11.64 -5.40
N LEU A 167 16.40 10.73 -6.34
CA LEU A 167 15.63 9.48 -6.41
C LEU A 167 16.17 8.44 -5.44
N VAL A 168 17.49 8.33 -5.32
CA VAL A 168 18.13 7.27 -4.52
C VAL A 168 17.83 7.41 -3.03
N ASN A 169 17.87 8.61 -2.47
CA ASN A 169 17.57 8.87 -1.06
C ASN A 169 16.20 9.50 -0.82
N GLY A 170 15.57 10.02 -1.88
CA GLY A 170 14.32 10.75 -1.75
C GLY A 170 14.46 12.07 -1.01
N SER A 171 13.35 12.76 -0.77
CA SER A 171 13.30 13.97 0.05
C SER A 171 11.88 14.21 0.54
N ALA A 172 11.73 14.61 1.80
CA ALA A 172 10.45 15.03 2.37
C ALA A 172 10.58 16.42 2.98
N GLY A 173 9.63 17.32 2.69
CA GLY A 173 9.66 18.70 3.20
C GLY A 173 8.32 19.40 3.08
N ILE A 174 8.07 20.31 4.02
CA ILE A 174 6.85 21.12 4.06
C ILE A 174 7.27 22.58 3.87
N ALA A 175 6.77 23.23 2.82
CA ALA A 175 6.97 24.62 2.52
C ALA A 175 5.66 25.42 2.65
N VAL A 176 5.69 26.70 2.34
CA VAL A 176 4.49 27.53 2.31
C VAL A 176 3.66 27.18 1.07
N GLY A 177 2.45 26.70 1.26
CA GLY A 177 1.52 26.37 0.18
C GLY A 177 1.84 25.10 -0.61
N MET A 178 2.95 24.41 -0.32
CA MET A 178 3.34 23.19 -1.00
C MET A 178 4.17 22.27 -0.12
N ALA A 179 4.24 20.98 -0.49
CA ALA A 179 5.08 20.00 0.18
C ALA A 179 5.76 19.12 -0.86
N THR A 180 6.88 18.52 -0.50
CA THR A 180 7.53 17.46 -1.26
C THR A 180 7.60 16.19 -0.44
N ASN A 181 7.41 15.03 -1.08
CA ASN A 181 7.58 13.73 -0.47
C ASN A 181 7.97 12.72 -1.55
N ILE A 182 9.26 12.72 -1.86
CA ILE A 182 9.86 11.85 -2.89
C ILE A 182 10.39 10.61 -2.19
N PRO A 183 9.91 9.40 -2.56
CA PRO A 183 10.37 8.17 -1.94
C PRO A 183 11.79 7.81 -2.41
N PRO A 184 12.57 7.09 -1.59
CA PRO A 184 13.86 6.54 -2.00
C PRO A 184 13.70 5.38 -2.98
N HIS A 185 14.76 5.14 -3.79
CA HIS A 185 14.79 4.09 -4.81
C HIS A 185 16.12 3.33 -4.77
N ASN A 186 16.15 2.17 -5.39
CA ASN A 186 17.35 1.36 -5.53
C ASN A 186 18.36 2.03 -6.50
N LEU A 187 19.61 2.16 -6.08
CA LEU A 187 20.65 2.82 -6.86
C LEU A 187 20.92 2.12 -8.19
N THR A 188 20.98 0.79 -8.20
CA THR A 188 21.22 0.01 -9.41
C THR A 188 20.14 0.25 -10.44
N GLU A 189 18.87 0.26 -10.01
CA GLU A 189 17.72 0.50 -10.88
C GLU A 189 17.72 1.93 -11.45
N VAL A 190 17.97 2.93 -10.60
CA VAL A 190 17.99 4.34 -11.03
C VAL A 190 19.14 4.61 -11.98
N VAL A 191 20.34 4.06 -11.72
CA VAL A 191 21.47 4.21 -12.63
C VAL A 191 21.22 3.49 -13.96
N ASN A 192 20.66 2.27 -13.94
CA ASN A 192 20.31 1.57 -15.17
C ASN A 192 19.26 2.35 -16.00
N ALA A 193 18.30 3.02 -15.35
CA ALA A 193 17.36 3.89 -16.05
C ALA A 193 18.04 5.13 -16.64
N CYS A 194 19.02 5.73 -15.96
CA CYS A 194 19.84 6.81 -16.53
C CYS A 194 20.61 6.32 -17.77
N LEU A 195 21.25 5.15 -17.69
CA LEU A 195 21.99 4.55 -18.81
C LEU A 195 21.06 4.25 -20.00
N HIS A 196 19.86 3.76 -19.71
CA HIS A 196 18.84 3.52 -20.74
C HIS A 196 18.39 4.82 -21.41
N LEU A 197 18.18 5.89 -20.63
CA LEU A 197 17.78 7.20 -21.15
C LEU A 197 18.91 7.88 -21.96
N ILE A 198 20.17 7.65 -21.58
CA ILE A 198 21.35 8.09 -22.38
C ILE A 198 21.38 7.39 -23.73
N ALA A 199 21.14 6.07 -23.76
CA ALA A 199 21.12 5.29 -24.98
C ALA A 199 19.89 5.57 -25.85
N ASN A 200 18.74 5.85 -25.23
CA ASN A 200 17.45 6.08 -25.87
C ASN A 200 16.80 7.36 -25.35
N PRO A 201 17.15 8.55 -25.87
CA PRO A 201 16.62 9.83 -25.39
C PRO A 201 15.08 9.95 -25.49
N GLU A 202 14.45 9.19 -26.39
CA GLU A 202 13.00 9.17 -26.59
C GLU A 202 12.28 8.11 -25.73
N ALA A 203 13.00 7.44 -24.80
CA ALA A 203 12.40 6.45 -23.92
C ALA A 203 11.20 7.01 -23.18
N THR A 204 10.13 6.23 -23.15
CA THR A 204 8.88 6.60 -22.45
C THR A 204 8.99 6.34 -20.94
N ILE A 205 8.08 6.92 -20.16
CA ILE A 205 8.00 6.63 -18.72
C ILE A 205 7.72 5.14 -18.49
N GLN A 206 7.01 4.48 -19.37
CA GLN A 206 6.69 3.07 -19.29
C GLN A 206 7.95 2.19 -19.42
N ASP A 207 8.84 2.51 -20.37
CA ASP A 207 10.13 1.81 -20.53
C ASP A 207 10.99 1.97 -19.26
N LEU A 208 10.98 3.16 -18.66
CA LEU A 208 11.69 3.43 -17.42
C LEU A 208 11.09 2.67 -16.20
N MET A 209 9.78 2.43 -16.19
CA MET A 209 9.12 1.65 -15.14
C MET A 209 9.47 0.16 -15.19
N GLU A 210 9.86 -0.38 -16.33
CA GLU A 210 10.37 -1.76 -16.42
C GLU A 210 11.72 -1.90 -15.71
N ILE A 211 12.50 -0.82 -15.66
CA ILE A 211 13.80 -0.78 -14.98
C ILE A 211 13.66 -0.37 -13.52
N ILE A 212 12.79 0.60 -13.22
CA ILE A 212 12.49 1.07 -11.86
C ILE A 212 11.05 0.66 -11.52
N PRO A 213 10.83 -0.54 -10.98
CA PRO A 213 9.47 -1.02 -10.71
C PRO A 213 8.76 -0.26 -9.60
N GLY A 214 9.50 0.45 -8.73
CA GLY A 214 8.94 1.24 -7.66
C GLY A 214 9.96 1.72 -6.64
N PRO A 215 9.51 2.44 -5.60
CA PRO A 215 10.34 2.86 -4.47
C PRO A 215 11.02 1.68 -3.77
N ASP A 216 12.16 1.96 -3.12
CA ASP A 216 12.93 1.00 -2.33
C ASP A 216 13.32 1.63 -1.00
N PHE A 217 12.59 1.29 0.07
CA PHE A 217 12.72 1.91 1.38
C PHE A 217 13.86 1.30 2.20
N PRO A 218 14.52 2.09 3.06
CA PRO A 218 15.62 1.60 3.92
C PRO A 218 15.14 0.54 4.93
N THR A 219 13.89 0.62 5.37
CA THR A 219 13.26 -0.32 6.31
C THR A 219 12.60 -1.50 5.61
N ALA A 220 12.84 -1.69 4.31
CA ALA A 220 12.27 -2.75 3.48
C ALA A 220 10.72 -2.72 3.45
N GLY A 221 10.03 -3.74 3.92
CA GLY A 221 8.57 -3.82 3.90
C GLY A 221 7.98 -4.15 2.53
N ILE A 222 6.66 -4.08 2.44
CA ILE A 222 5.89 -4.46 1.25
C ILE A 222 5.10 -3.28 0.72
N ILE A 223 5.20 -3.00 -0.59
CA ILE A 223 4.27 -2.10 -1.29
C ILE A 223 3.11 -2.93 -1.80
N ASN A 224 1.89 -2.60 -1.36
CA ASN A 224 0.66 -3.28 -1.74
C ASN A 224 -0.04 -2.53 -2.88
N GLY A 225 0.04 -3.09 -4.09
CA GLY A 225 -0.52 -2.53 -5.31
C GLY A 225 0.42 -1.59 -6.07
N ALA A 226 0.56 -1.79 -7.37
CA ALA A 226 1.45 -1.01 -8.24
C ALA A 226 0.79 0.23 -8.87
N SER A 227 -0.53 0.38 -8.79
CA SER A 227 -1.28 1.47 -9.44
C SER A 227 -0.83 2.86 -8.98
N GLY A 228 -0.61 3.04 -7.67
CA GLY A 228 -0.14 4.30 -7.11
C GLY A 228 1.28 4.66 -7.49
N ILE A 229 2.15 3.67 -7.74
CA ILE A 229 3.50 3.88 -8.28
C ILE A 229 3.39 4.43 -9.70
N ARG A 230 2.58 3.77 -10.54
CA ARG A 230 2.38 4.18 -11.93
C ARG A 230 1.84 5.61 -12.03
N GLU A 231 0.85 5.95 -11.23
CA GLU A 231 0.29 7.29 -11.16
C GLU A 231 1.36 8.31 -10.77
N ALA A 232 2.17 8.01 -9.72
CA ALA A 232 3.24 8.88 -9.26
C ALA A 232 4.31 9.12 -10.33
N TYR A 233 4.74 8.10 -11.04
CA TYR A 233 5.78 8.22 -12.07
C TYR A 233 5.30 8.97 -13.31
N LEU A 234 4.01 8.89 -13.64
CA LEU A 234 3.42 9.62 -14.76
C LEU A 234 3.12 11.08 -14.42
N THR A 235 2.61 11.37 -13.22
CA THR A 235 2.06 12.69 -12.86
C THR A 235 2.86 13.44 -11.81
N GLY A 236 3.83 12.80 -11.18
CA GLY A 236 4.54 13.32 -10.02
C GLY A 236 3.77 13.17 -8.70
N ARG A 237 2.56 12.60 -8.70
CA ARG A 237 1.72 12.40 -7.52
C ARG A 237 1.09 11.02 -7.52
N GLY A 238 1.03 10.39 -6.35
CA GLY A 238 0.40 9.09 -6.19
C GLY A 238 0.30 8.67 -4.74
N ARG A 239 -0.39 7.56 -4.48
CA ARG A 239 -0.51 6.97 -3.15
C ARG A 239 -0.12 5.51 -3.20
N ILE A 240 0.78 5.11 -2.32
CA ILE A 240 1.16 3.72 -2.15
C ILE A 240 0.87 3.28 -0.72
N TYR A 241 0.56 2.00 -0.56
CA TYR A 241 0.31 1.40 0.74
C TYR A 241 1.53 0.57 1.13
N LEU A 242 2.16 0.94 2.24
CA LEU A 242 3.29 0.23 2.82
C LEU A 242 2.80 -0.69 3.91
N ARG A 243 3.14 -1.98 3.84
CA ARG A 243 2.83 -3.01 4.84
C ARG A 243 4.09 -3.51 5.50
N ALA A 244 3.97 -3.85 6.78
CA ALA A 244 4.95 -4.64 7.49
C ALA A 244 5.11 -6.02 6.83
N GLN A 245 6.31 -6.57 6.82
CA GLN A 245 6.53 -7.97 6.45
C GLN A 245 6.36 -8.83 7.69
N CYS A 246 5.51 -9.86 7.58
CA CYS A 246 5.17 -10.75 8.67
C CYS A 246 5.31 -12.19 8.24
N GLU A 247 5.69 -13.05 9.21
CA GLU A 247 5.75 -14.50 9.08
C GLU A 247 4.94 -15.11 10.21
N PHE A 248 4.46 -16.34 10.01
CA PHE A 248 3.75 -17.09 11.04
C PHE A 248 4.66 -18.19 11.60
N GLU A 249 4.78 -18.22 12.91
CA GLU A 249 5.48 -19.30 13.62
C GLU A 249 4.50 -20.04 14.52
N GLU A 250 4.54 -21.37 14.49
CA GLU A 250 3.73 -22.21 15.35
C GLU A 250 4.62 -22.93 16.36
N ASP A 251 4.32 -22.71 17.64
CA ASP A 251 4.99 -23.39 18.76
C ASP A 251 3.94 -23.97 19.72
N ASN A 252 4.00 -25.29 19.95
CA ASN A 252 3.13 -26.02 20.90
C ASN A 252 1.61 -25.78 20.68
N GLY A 253 1.18 -25.66 19.39
CA GLY A 253 -0.20 -25.41 19.01
C GLY A 253 -0.69 -23.99 19.34
N ARG A 254 0.23 -23.03 19.41
CA ARG A 254 -0.02 -21.60 19.44
C ARG A 254 0.68 -20.97 18.25
N THR A 255 -0.02 -20.12 17.53
CA THR A 255 0.54 -19.36 16.42
C THR A 255 0.95 -17.97 16.89
N SER A 256 2.10 -17.51 16.43
CA SER A 256 2.58 -16.16 16.64
C SER A 256 2.81 -15.46 15.30
N ILE A 257 2.50 -14.19 15.23
CA ILE A 257 2.83 -13.34 14.09
C ILE A 257 4.17 -12.68 14.40
N ILE A 258 5.17 -12.96 13.56
CA ILE A 258 6.50 -12.39 13.66
C ILE A 258 6.62 -11.26 12.65
N VAL A 259 6.90 -10.06 13.14
CA VAL A 259 7.10 -8.87 12.28
C VAL A 259 8.59 -8.61 12.15
N ASN A 260 9.13 -8.81 10.96
CA ASN A 260 10.56 -8.66 10.67
C ASN A 260 10.89 -7.29 10.06
N GLU A 261 9.92 -6.64 9.40
CA GLU A 261 10.10 -5.34 8.73
C GLU A 261 8.87 -4.45 8.96
N LEU A 262 9.12 -3.16 9.13
CA LEU A 262 8.07 -2.16 9.36
C LEU A 262 7.97 -1.18 8.17
N PRO A 263 6.79 -0.60 7.96
CA PRO A 263 6.64 0.49 6.99
C PRO A 263 7.59 1.65 7.31
N TYR A 264 8.07 2.31 6.26
CA TYR A 264 8.98 3.44 6.40
C TYR A 264 8.42 4.54 7.30
N GLN A 265 9.27 5.09 8.17
CA GLN A 265 8.94 6.14 9.15
C GLN A 265 7.96 5.71 10.27
N VAL A 266 7.72 4.43 10.45
CA VAL A 266 6.95 3.91 11.59
C VAL A 266 7.87 3.70 12.78
N ASN A 267 7.45 4.19 13.94
CA ASN A 267 8.12 3.97 15.21
C ASN A 267 7.63 2.65 15.83
N LYS A 268 8.55 1.71 16.07
CA LYS A 268 8.25 0.35 16.58
C LYS A 268 7.61 0.40 17.96
N ALA A 269 8.18 1.14 18.92
CA ALA A 269 7.68 1.20 20.29
C ALA A 269 6.25 1.75 20.35
N ARG A 270 5.96 2.85 19.63
CA ARG A 270 4.60 3.40 19.56
C ARG A 270 3.61 2.47 18.87
N LEU A 271 4.07 1.70 17.87
CA LEU A 271 3.25 0.69 17.23
C LEU A 271 2.86 -0.41 18.22
N MET A 272 3.83 -0.91 19.00
CA MET A 272 3.59 -1.92 20.04
C MET A 272 2.64 -1.41 21.12
N GLU A 273 2.83 -0.19 21.61
CA GLU A 273 1.93 0.45 22.56
C GLU A 273 0.49 0.51 22.01
N LYS A 274 0.34 0.91 20.73
CA LYS A 274 -0.98 0.99 20.08
C LYS A 274 -1.65 -0.37 19.92
N ILE A 275 -0.90 -1.40 19.55
CA ILE A 275 -1.41 -2.79 19.48
C ILE A 275 -1.89 -3.24 20.85
N ALA A 276 -1.09 -3.03 21.90
CA ALA A 276 -1.44 -3.40 23.27
C ALA A 276 -2.68 -2.65 23.77
N GLU A 277 -2.82 -1.35 23.44
CA GLU A 277 -4.01 -0.54 23.76
C GLU A 277 -5.27 -1.13 23.11
N LEU A 278 -5.23 -1.40 21.79
CA LEU A 278 -6.36 -1.94 21.05
C LEU A 278 -6.75 -3.35 21.51
N ALA A 279 -5.78 -4.18 21.88
CA ALA A 279 -6.04 -5.50 22.46
C ALA A 279 -6.72 -5.38 23.83
N LYS A 280 -6.28 -4.44 24.67
CA LYS A 280 -6.89 -4.17 25.98
C LYS A 280 -8.30 -3.60 25.88
N GLU A 281 -8.58 -2.76 24.87
CA GLU A 281 -9.89 -2.21 24.58
C GLU A 281 -10.88 -3.20 23.94
N GLY A 282 -10.40 -4.43 23.60
CA GLY A 282 -11.22 -5.44 22.91
C GLY A 282 -11.50 -5.12 21.45
N LYS A 283 -10.77 -4.18 20.82
CA LYS A 283 -10.88 -3.87 19.39
C LYS A 283 -10.06 -4.81 18.52
N LEU A 284 -8.98 -5.36 19.06
CA LEU A 284 -8.18 -6.43 18.49
C LEU A 284 -8.30 -7.65 19.40
N GLU A 285 -9.25 -8.53 19.07
CA GLU A 285 -9.40 -9.80 19.76
C GLU A 285 -8.38 -10.82 19.27
N GLY A 286 -8.15 -11.88 20.05
CA GLY A 286 -7.27 -12.96 19.63
C GLY A 286 -5.80 -12.82 20.00
N ILE A 287 -5.32 -11.65 20.47
CA ILE A 287 -3.95 -11.44 20.92
C ILE A 287 -3.83 -11.88 22.39
N SER A 288 -2.81 -12.69 22.69
CA SER A 288 -2.50 -13.15 24.06
C SER A 288 -1.27 -12.48 24.66
N GLY A 289 -0.30 -12.07 23.83
CA GLY A 289 0.94 -11.45 24.28
C GLY A 289 1.61 -10.64 23.18
N LEU A 290 2.48 -9.72 23.58
CA LEU A 290 3.27 -8.89 22.68
C LEU A 290 4.67 -8.74 23.26
N ARG A 291 5.70 -9.10 22.47
CA ARG A 291 7.10 -9.03 22.89
C ARG A 291 7.97 -8.40 21.81
N ASP A 292 9.02 -7.74 22.23
CA ASP A 292 10.10 -7.28 21.38
C ASP A 292 11.33 -8.18 21.59
N GLU A 293 11.69 -8.90 20.56
CA GLU A 293 12.85 -9.78 20.53
C GLU A 293 13.92 -9.26 19.55
N SER A 294 13.83 -7.98 19.17
CA SER A 294 14.79 -7.35 18.28
C SER A 294 16.18 -7.30 18.91
N ASP A 295 17.19 -7.62 18.13
CA ASP A 295 18.59 -7.58 18.55
C ASP A 295 19.48 -6.94 17.46
N LYS A 296 20.82 -7.12 17.59
CA LYS A 296 21.82 -6.62 16.62
C LYS A 296 21.70 -7.25 15.22
N ASP A 297 21.07 -8.42 15.12
CA ASP A 297 20.97 -9.18 13.87
C ASP A 297 19.70 -8.82 13.09
N GLY A 298 18.71 -8.15 13.74
CA GLY A 298 17.52 -7.65 13.07
C GLY A 298 16.36 -7.32 13.99
N MET A 299 15.30 -6.78 13.38
CA MET A 299 14.05 -6.51 14.04
C MET A 299 13.22 -7.79 14.14
N ARG A 300 12.65 -8.04 15.32
CA ARG A 300 11.76 -9.18 15.59
C ARG A 300 10.71 -8.77 16.62
N MET A 301 9.55 -8.36 16.18
CA MET A 301 8.40 -8.11 17.03
C MET A 301 7.47 -9.33 16.99
N VAL A 302 7.17 -9.91 18.15
CA VAL A 302 6.38 -11.13 18.30
C VAL A 302 5.00 -10.79 18.85
N ILE A 303 3.95 -11.14 18.11
CA ILE A 303 2.55 -11.00 18.50
C ILE A 303 1.99 -12.41 18.71
N GLU A 304 1.80 -12.81 19.95
CA GLU A 304 1.28 -14.13 20.33
C GLU A 304 -0.23 -14.16 20.21
N LEU A 305 -0.76 -15.20 19.57
CA LEU A 305 -2.20 -15.38 19.40
C LEU A 305 -2.79 -16.33 20.46
N LYS A 306 -4.08 -16.20 20.71
CA LYS A 306 -4.82 -17.19 21.51
C LYS A 306 -4.99 -18.49 20.72
N ARG A 307 -5.18 -19.60 21.41
CA ARG A 307 -5.40 -20.90 20.75
C ARG A 307 -6.69 -20.88 19.92
N GLY A 308 -6.62 -21.38 18.69
CA GLY A 308 -7.76 -21.53 17.79
C GLY A 308 -8.08 -20.26 16.97
N GLU A 309 -7.31 -19.19 17.11
CA GLU A 309 -7.47 -18.00 16.30
C GLU A 309 -6.86 -18.18 14.91
N MET A 310 -7.45 -17.55 13.91
CA MET A 310 -6.93 -17.53 12.54
C MET A 310 -5.91 -16.38 12.39
N PRO A 311 -4.63 -16.66 12.16
CA PRO A 311 -3.58 -15.65 12.16
C PRO A 311 -3.75 -14.62 11.03
N GLU A 312 -4.28 -15.02 9.86
CA GLU A 312 -4.52 -14.14 8.72
C GLU A 312 -5.57 -13.07 9.05
N VAL A 313 -6.64 -13.45 9.74
CA VAL A 313 -7.71 -12.52 10.14
C VAL A 313 -7.17 -11.47 11.11
N ILE A 314 -6.39 -11.90 12.09
CA ILE A 314 -5.78 -10.99 13.07
C ILE A 314 -4.76 -10.08 12.38
N LEU A 315 -3.93 -10.60 11.46
CA LEU A 315 -2.99 -9.82 10.69
C LEU A 315 -3.70 -8.75 9.83
N ASN A 316 -4.81 -9.12 9.20
CA ASN A 316 -5.62 -8.18 8.42
C ASN A 316 -6.22 -7.07 9.29
N ASN A 317 -6.70 -7.40 10.49
CA ASN A 317 -7.16 -6.42 11.47
C ASN A 317 -6.01 -5.49 11.94
N LEU A 318 -4.81 -6.02 12.16
CA LEU A 318 -3.63 -5.24 12.48
C LEU A 318 -3.27 -4.26 11.36
N TYR A 319 -3.32 -4.68 10.10
CA TYR A 319 -3.11 -3.80 8.95
C TYR A 319 -4.15 -2.68 8.85
N GLN A 320 -5.40 -2.96 9.18
CA GLN A 320 -6.47 -1.96 9.10
C GLN A 320 -6.45 -0.97 10.26
N GLN A 321 -6.10 -1.40 11.48
CA GLN A 321 -6.27 -0.60 12.69
C GLN A 321 -4.98 0.01 13.21
N THR A 322 -3.82 -0.35 12.65
CA THR A 322 -2.51 0.07 13.14
C THR A 322 -1.59 0.55 12.03
N ALA A 323 -0.44 1.13 12.41
CA ALA A 323 0.59 1.55 11.47
C ALA A 323 1.39 0.37 10.85
N MET A 324 0.98 -0.89 11.07
CA MET A 324 1.51 -2.03 10.30
C MET A 324 1.16 -1.92 8.80
N GLN A 325 0.12 -1.18 8.45
CA GLN A 325 -0.10 -0.65 7.10
C GLN A 325 -0.20 0.86 7.19
N ASN A 326 0.58 1.56 6.37
CA ASN A 326 0.59 3.01 6.30
C ASN A 326 0.48 3.50 4.85
N VAL A 327 -0.09 4.68 4.65
CA VAL A 327 -0.19 5.32 3.34
C VAL A 327 0.98 6.27 3.16
N PHE A 328 1.78 6.05 2.10
CA PHE A 328 2.81 6.97 1.68
C PHE A 328 2.30 7.78 0.48
N GLY A 329 2.02 9.06 0.71
CA GLY A 329 1.62 9.99 -0.34
C GLY A 329 2.83 10.51 -1.10
N ILE A 330 3.04 10.05 -2.34
CA ILE A 330 4.12 10.51 -3.20
C ILE A 330 3.77 11.89 -3.76
N ASN A 331 4.71 12.82 -3.68
CA ASN A 331 4.62 14.15 -4.27
C ASN A 331 6.02 14.61 -4.69
N MET A 332 6.34 14.46 -5.98
CA MET A 332 7.66 14.69 -6.54
C MET A 332 7.87 16.16 -6.92
N VAL A 333 7.91 17.03 -5.90
CA VAL A 333 8.17 18.46 -6.07
C VAL A 333 9.64 18.74 -5.76
N ALA A 334 10.34 19.36 -6.71
CA ALA A 334 11.72 19.79 -6.56
C ALA A 334 11.96 21.14 -7.23
N LEU A 335 13.12 21.74 -6.98
CA LEU A 335 13.52 23.01 -7.59
C LEU A 335 14.24 22.76 -8.92
N ILE A 336 13.75 23.38 -9.99
CA ILE A 336 14.47 23.53 -11.27
C ILE A 336 14.70 25.02 -11.47
N ASP A 337 15.94 25.41 -11.61
CA ASP A 337 16.34 26.82 -11.77
C ASP A 337 15.72 27.77 -10.72
N GLY A 338 15.71 27.29 -9.47
CA GLY A 338 15.16 28.02 -8.34
C GLY A 338 13.63 28.10 -8.29
N ARG A 339 12.91 27.37 -9.17
CA ARG A 339 11.44 27.33 -9.23
C ARG A 339 10.90 25.97 -8.83
N PRO A 340 9.91 25.91 -7.94
CA PRO A 340 9.29 24.64 -7.56
C PRO A 340 8.43 24.10 -8.71
N ARG A 341 8.64 22.82 -9.07
CA ARG A 341 7.86 22.09 -10.07
C ARG A 341 7.53 20.69 -9.59
N CYS A 342 6.35 20.21 -9.92
CA CYS A 342 5.98 18.81 -9.78
C CYS A 342 6.50 18.07 -11.02
N LEU A 343 7.32 17.06 -10.81
CA LEU A 343 8.08 16.38 -11.86
C LEU A 343 7.65 14.93 -11.96
N ASN A 344 7.64 14.41 -13.19
CA ASN A 344 7.50 12.98 -13.44
C ASN A 344 8.88 12.27 -13.38
N LEU A 345 8.88 10.94 -13.44
CA LEU A 345 10.11 10.16 -13.34
C LEU A 345 11.14 10.54 -14.42
N ARG A 346 10.71 10.66 -15.67
CA ARG A 346 11.60 10.98 -16.80
C ARG A 346 12.22 12.37 -16.66
N GLU A 347 11.43 13.36 -16.22
CA GLU A 347 11.94 14.73 -16.02
C GLU A 347 13.02 14.80 -14.94
N ILE A 348 12.89 14.03 -13.86
CA ILE A 348 13.91 13.97 -12.79
C ILE A 348 15.21 13.35 -13.31
N LEU A 349 15.12 12.22 -14.04
CA LEU A 349 16.29 11.56 -14.61
C LEU A 349 16.98 12.44 -15.68
N ALA A 350 16.20 13.09 -16.54
CA ALA A 350 16.71 14.00 -17.56
C ALA A 350 17.43 15.19 -16.93
N ALA A 351 16.85 15.83 -15.91
CA ALA A 351 17.47 16.94 -15.19
C ALA A 351 18.82 16.55 -14.53
N PHE A 352 18.91 15.33 -14.00
CA PHE A 352 20.17 14.80 -13.47
C PHE A 352 21.21 14.59 -14.58
N ILE A 353 20.83 13.98 -15.72
CA ILE A 353 21.73 13.76 -16.86
C ILE A 353 22.21 15.11 -17.43
N ASP A 354 21.33 16.09 -17.57
CA ASP A 354 21.71 17.44 -18.02
C ASP A 354 22.68 18.12 -17.06
N HIS A 355 22.48 17.96 -15.76
CA HIS A 355 23.43 18.43 -14.77
C HIS A 355 24.79 17.74 -14.90
N ARG A 356 24.81 16.40 -15.11
CA ARG A 356 26.06 15.69 -15.36
C ARG A 356 26.76 16.17 -16.63
N ARG A 357 26.00 16.47 -17.68
CA ARG A 357 26.54 17.04 -18.93
C ARG A 357 27.25 18.37 -18.64
N GLU A 358 26.62 19.28 -17.90
CA GLU A 358 27.22 20.56 -17.53
C GLU A 358 28.49 20.37 -16.68
N VAL A 359 28.42 19.53 -15.65
CA VAL A 359 29.56 19.26 -14.75
C VAL A 359 30.74 18.66 -15.51
N VAL A 360 30.54 17.65 -16.36
CA VAL A 360 31.62 17.02 -17.14
C VAL A 360 32.20 18.01 -18.15
N THR A 361 31.36 18.81 -18.79
CA THR A 361 31.83 19.87 -19.71
C THR A 361 32.72 20.87 -19.00
N ARG A 362 32.28 21.42 -17.86
CA ARG A 362 33.06 22.43 -17.09
C ARG A 362 34.35 21.82 -16.52
N ARG A 363 34.29 20.58 -15.99
CA ARG A 363 35.45 19.84 -15.56
C ARG A 363 36.46 19.66 -16.70
N THR A 364 35.99 19.22 -17.87
CA THR A 364 36.85 19.01 -19.03
C THR A 364 37.47 20.31 -19.51
N GLN A 365 36.74 21.41 -19.49
CA GLN A 365 37.29 22.75 -19.79
C GLN A 365 38.36 23.17 -18.75
N PHE A 366 38.12 22.94 -17.46
CA PHE A 366 39.14 23.23 -16.45
C PHE A 366 40.38 22.38 -16.61
N ASP A 367 40.23 21.07 -16.81
CA ASP A 367 41.32 20.13 -17.00
C ASP A 367 42.11 20.46 -18.30
N LEU A 368 41.42 20.89 -19.36
CA LEU A 368 42.04 21.34 -20.62
C LEU A 368 42.86 22.62 -20.39
N ARG A 369 42.32 23.63 -19.68
CA ARG A 369 43.04 24.83 -19.35
C ARG A 369 44.31 24.51 -18.57
N LYS A 370 44.22 23.69 -17.53
CA LYS A 370 45.38 23.25 -16.74
C LYS A 370 46.36 22.41 -17.53
N ALA A 371 45.90 21.54 -18.44
CA ALA A 371 46.79 20.77 -19.33
C ALA A 371 47.51 21.69 -20.32
N ARG A 372 46.84 22.69 -20.91
CA ARG A 372 47.46 23.68 -21.79
C ARG A 372 48.50 24.53 -21.03
N ASP A 373 48.17 25.01 -19.84
CA ASP A 373 49.13 25.78 -19.00
C ASP A 373 50.39 24.92 -18.71
N ARG A 374 50.20 23.66 -18.36
CA ARG A 374 51.31 22.73 -18.09
C ARG A 374 52.08 22.39 -19.34
N ALA A 375 51.42 22.14 -20.50
CA ALA A 375 52.06 21.90 -21.79
C ALA A 375 52.90 23.08 -22.20
N HIS A 376 52.39 24.31 -22.03
CA HIS A 376 53.12 25.53 -22.33
C HIS A 376 54.45 25.68 -21.53
N ILE A 377 54.39 25.39 -20.21
CA ILE A 377 55.60 25.38 -19.38
C ILE A 377 56.59 24.30 -19.84
N LEU A 378 56.15 23.08 -20.12
CA LEU A 378 57.02 22.00 -20.56
C LEU A 378 57.63 22.26 -21.94
N GLU A 379 56.87 22.90 -22.83
CA GLU A 379 57.34 23.32 -24.14
C GLU A 379 58.52 24.29 -24.01
N GLY A 380 58.37 25.35 -23.15
CA GLY A 380 59.42 26.28 -22.87
C GLY A 380 60.67 25.62 -22.25
N LEU A 381 60.47 24.66 -21.33
CA LEU A 381 61.56 23.89 -20.75
C LEU A 381 62.28 23.00 -21.82
N ALA A 382 61.54 22.39 -22.75
CA ALA A 382 62.12 21.60 -23.82
C ALA A 382 62.94 22.49 -24.77
N VAL A 383 62.46 23.67 -25.13
CA VAL A 383 63.24 24.67 -25.90
C VAL A 383 64.51 25.11 -25.16
N ALA A 384 64.40 25.39 -23.84
CA ALA A 384 65.55 25.77 -23.01
C ALA A 384 66.60 24.63 -22.96
N LEU A 385 66.17 23.37 -22.85
CA LEU A 385 67.06 22.21 -22.83
C LEU A 385 67.73 21.94 -24.18
N ALA A 386 67.06 22.22 -25.28
CA ALA A 386 67.63 22.17 -26.62
C ALA A 386 68.72 23.21 -26.85
N ASN A 387 68.63 24.32 -26.07
CA ASN A 387 69.58 25.46 -26.15
C ASN A 387 70.35 25.66 -24.83
N ILE A 388 70.64 24.58 -24.12
CA ILE A 388 71.05 24.60 -22.71
C ILE A 388 72.29 25.44 -22.47
N ASP A 389 73.31 25.35 -23.34
CA ASP A 389 74.58 26.05 -23.21
C ASP A 389 74.39 27.57 -23.31
N GLU A 390 73.60 28.04 -24.27
CA GLU A 390 73.28 29.42 -24.47
C GLU A 390 72.43 30.01 -23.33
N VAL A 391 71.49 29.23 -22.81
CA VAL A 391 70.64 29.63 -21.67
C VAL A 391 71.47 29.77 -20.41
N ILE A 392 72.38 28.85 -20.13
CA ILE A 392 73.28 28.92 -18.96
C ILE A 392 74.22 30.08 -19.09
N GLU A 393 74.78 30.34 -20.26
CA GLU A 393 75.71 31.47 -20.51
C GLU A 393 74.95 32.82 -20.29
N LEU A 394 73.73 32.96 -20.82
CA LEU A 394 72.88 34.13 -20.64
C LEU A 394 72.61 34.42 -19.15
N ILE A 395 72.19 33.39 -18.39
CA ILE A 395 71.90 33.48 -16.96
C ILE A 395 73.16 33.90 -16.20
N LYS A 396 74.32 33.30 -16.43
CA LYS A 396 75.57 33.62 -15.79
C LYS A 396 76.03 35.07 -16.06
N LYS A 397 75.76 35.63 -17.25
CA LYS A 397 76.10 37.02 -17.63
C LYS A 397 75.08 38.05 -17.18
N SER A 398 73.99 37.64 -16.56
CA SER A 398 72.96 38.60 -16.07
C SER A 398 73.23 38.97 -14.64
N GLU A 399 73.01 40.25 -14.31
CA GLU A 399 73.32 40.83 -13.02
C GLU A 399 72.25 40.48 -11.93
N SER A 400 71.10 40.16 -12.37
CA SER A 400 70.01 39.71 -11.47
C SER A 400 69.06 38.73 -12.17
N PRO A 401 68.25 37.94 -11.42
CA PRO A 401 67.23 37.04 -12.00
C PRO A 401 66.25 37.81 -12.89
N GLN A 402 65.89 39.04 -12.51
CA GLN A 402 64.94 39.86 -13.29
C GLN A 402 65.56 40.23 -14.66
N VAL A 403 66.82 40.64 -14.71
CA VAL A 403 67.56 40.92 -15.98
C VAL A 403 67.70 39.62 -16.84
N ALA A 404 67.96 38.49 -16.18
CA ALA A 404 67.98 37.18 -16.89
C ALA A 404 66.64 36.87 -17.55
N LYS A 405 65.55 37.09 -16.83
CA LYS A 405 64.18 36.88 -17.33
C LYS A 405 63.86 37.73 -18.53
N GLU A 406 64.19 39.06 -18.47
CA GLU A 406 63.99 40.01 -19.57
C GLU A 406 64.79 39.62 -20.83
N ARG A 407 66.05 39.21 -20.68
CA ARG A 407 66.87 38.73 -21.78
C ARG A 407 66.37 37.40 -22.40
N LEU A 408 65.84 36.49 -21.59
CA LEU A 408 65.22 35.23 -22.07
C LEU A 408 63.98 35.54 -22.93
N LEU A 409 63.20 36.57 -22.62
CA LEU A 409 61.99 36.99 -23.34
C LEU A 409 62.30 37.71 -24.66
N GLU A 410 63.38 38.49 -24.73
CA GLU A 410 63.75 39.30 -25.89
C GLU A 410 64.32 38.46 -27.02
N ARG A 411 64.86 37.29 -26.70
CA ARG A 411 65.58 36.46 -27.69
C ARG A 411 64.66 35.41 -28.33
N HIS A 412 64.91 35.15 -29.67
CA HIS A 412 64.33 34.03 -30.35
C HIS A 412 65.23 32.78 -30.21
N TRP A 413 64.61 31.64 -29.81
CA TRP A 413 65.36 30.43 -29.52
C TRP A 413 65.12 29.38 -30.63
N ALA A 414 66.14 28.56 -30.89
CA ALA A 414 65.93 27.41 -31.79
C ALA A 414 64.95 26.46 -31.18
N PRO A 415 63.87 26.08 -31.87
CA PRO A 415 62.79 25.28 -31.29
C PRO A 415 63.18 23.81 -31.03
N GLY A 416 64.25 23.28 -31.58
CA GLY A 416 64.75 21.93 -31.33
C GLY A 416 63.72 20.83 -31.55
N VAL A 417 63.63 19.92 -30.61
CA VAL A 417 62.74 18.72 -30.68
C VAL A 417 61.27 19.12 -30.63
N VAL A 418 60.95 20.36 -30.21
CA VAL A 418 59.55 20.85 -30.05
C VAL A 418 58.85 20.94 -31.42
N VAL A 419 59.57 21.24 -32.51
CA VAL A 419 58.99 21.30 -33.87
C VAL A 419 58.37 19.94 -34.26
N ASP A 420 59.15 18.87 -34.13
CA ASP A 420 58.65 17.51 -34.47
C ASP A 420 57.40 17.07 -33.64
N LEU A 421 57.28 17.59 -32.42
CA LEU A 421 56.17 17.28 -31.53
C LEU A 421 54.92 18.12 -31.84
N LEU A 422 55.11 19.37 -32.23
CA LEU A 422 54.02 20.28 -32.63
C LEU A 422 53.53 19.98 -34.05
N GLU A 423 54.43 19.58 -34.99
CA GLU A 423 54.04 19.15 -36.35
C GLU A 423 53.27 17.84 -36.38
N ARG A 424 53.49 16.97 -35.40
CA ARG A 424 52.70 15.70 -35.22
C ARG A 424 51.37 15.95 -34.53
N ALA A 425 51.22 16.99 -33.74
CA ALA A 425 49.95 17.46 -33.29
C ALA A 425 49.34 18.28 -34.42
N GLU A 426 48.33 17.76 -35.10
CA GLU A 426 47.66 18.31 -36.31
C GLU A 426 47.28 19.82 -36.19
N ASP A 427 47.50 20.45 -35.04
CA ASP A 427 47.24 21.87 -34.81
C ASP A 427 48.02 22.38 -33.59
N ALA A 428 49.11 23.10 -33.83
CA ALA A 428 49.89 23.76 -32.75
C ALA A 428 49.05 24.73 -31.91
N ALA A 429 47.92 25.17 -32.41
CA ALA A 429 46.96 25.98 -31.68
C ALA A 429 46.21 25.22 -30.57
N ARG A 430 46.12 23.88 -30.65
CA ARG A 430 45.38 23.06 -29.69
C ARG A 430 46.03 23.03 -28.29
N SER A 431 47.36 22.99 -28.24
CA SER A 431 48.13 22.96 -26.99
C SER A 431 48.38 24.35 -26.38
N ARG A 432 47.99 25.41 -27.08
CA ARG A 432 48.28 26.79 -26.67
C ARG A 432 47.28 27.27 -25.62
N PRO A 433 47.69 27.87 -24.49
CA PRO A 433 46.82 28.58 -23.54
C PRO A 433 46.03 29.71 -24.24
N GLU A 434 44.74 29.82 -23.92
CA GLU A 434 43.86 30.87 -24.51
C GLU A 434 44.29 32.26 -24.16
N SER A 435 44.91 32.45 -22.98
CA SER A 435 45.45 33.72 -22.48
C SER A 435 46.78 34.14 -23.12
N LEU A 436 47.43 33.27 -23.88
CA LEU A 436 48.74 33.54 -24.41
C LEU A 436 48.67 34.45 -25.63
N LEU A 437 49.39 35.57 -25.57
CA LEU A 437 49.46 36.55 -26.66
C LEU A 437 50.06 35.91 -27.94
N PRO A 438 49.59 36.28 -29.11
CA PRO A 438 50.03 35.68 -30.41
C PRO A 438 51.53 35.76 -30.65
N GLU A 439 52.24 36.70 -30.03
CA GLU A 439 53.69 36.94 -30.22
C GLU A 439 54.58 35.91 -29.51
N PHE A 440 54.06 35.10 -28.59
CA PHE A 440 54.83 34.07 -27.88
C PHE A 440 54.62 32.68 -28.51
N GLY A 441 55.60 31.77 -28.31
CA GLY A 441 55.59 30.45 -28.86
C GLY A 441 56.39 30.35 -30.20
N LEU A 442 56.05 29.32 -31.02
CA LEU A 442 56.72 29.07 -32.29
C LEU A 442 56.29 30.11 -33.33
N GLY A 443 57.25 30.87 -33.84
CA GLY A 443 57.05 31.86 -34.90
C GLY A 443 58.01 31.65 -36.07
N PRO A 444 57.96 32.50 -37.16
CA PRO A 444 58.83 32.40 -38.34
C PRO A 444 60.33 32.60 -38.05
N GLU A 445 60.62 33.35 -37.00
CA GLU A 445 62.03 33.69 -36.62
C GLU A 445 62.56 32.76 -35.51
N GLY A 446 61.80 31.76 -35.05
CA GLY A 446 62.14 30.90 -33.95
C GLY A 446 61.10 30.88 -32.83
N TYR A 447 61.44 30.33 -31.67
CA TYR A 447 60.57 30.22 -30.53
C TYR A 447 60.75 31.38 -29.59
N ARG A 448 59.70 32.11 -29.22
CA ARG A 448 59.68 33.19 -28.27
C ARG A 448 59.06 32.77 -26.95
N LEU A 449 59.85 32.83 -25.87
CA LEU A 449 59.42 32.41 -24.51
C LEU A 449 58.44 33.38 -23.91
N SER A 450 57.46 32.90 -23.15
CA SER A 450 56.55 33.70 -22.30
C SER A 450 57.17 33.95 -20.94
N ALA A 451 56.55 34.91 -20.17
CA ALA A 451 57.02 35.27 -18.83
C ALA A 451 56.97 34.08 -17.88
N GLU A 452 55.96 33.20 -18.01
CA GLU A 452 55.79 31.99 -17.22
C GLU A 452 56.83 30.94 -17.57
N GLN A 453 57.14 30.78 -18.85
CA GLN A 453 58.19 29.88 -19.31
C GLN A 453 59.56 30.32 -18.88
N ALA A 454 59.89 31.61 -19.03
CA ALA A 454 61.15 32.19 -18.56
C ALA A 454 61.35 32.04 -17.04
N GLN A 455 60.26 32.21 -16.26
CA GLN A 455 60.29 31.96 -14.81
C GLN A 455 60.56 30.47 -14.51
N ALA A 456 59.86 29.57 -15.16
CA ALA A 456 60.06 28.11 -15.00
C ALA A 456 61.46 27.65 -15.35
N ILE A 457 62.10 28.29 -16.35
CA ILE A 457 63.49 28.02 -16.71
C ILE A 457 64.45 28.49 -15.62
N LEU A 458 64.24 29.67 -15.04
CA LEU A 458 65.05 30.18 -13.94
C LEU A 458 64.88 29.38 -12.64
N ASP A 459 63.73 28.77 -12.43
CA ASP A 459 63.43 27.91 -11.25
C ASP A 459 63.94 26.46 -11.45
N LEU A 460 64.53 26.12 -12.63
CA LEU A 460 65.08 24.81 -12.90
C LEU A 460 66.24 24.48 -11.97
N ARG A 461 66.16 23.39 -11.25
CA ARG A 461 67.22 22.85 -10.43
C ARG A 461 68.28 22.20 -11.29
N LEU A 462 69.58 22.38 -10.95
CA LEU A 462 70.73 21.89 -11.74
C LEU A 462 70.68 20.36 -12.00
N HIS A 463 70.11 19.55 -11.09
CA HIS A 463 70.02 18.11 -11.33
C HIS A 463 69.01 17.74 -12.44
N ARG A 464 68.07 18.63 -12.82
CA ARG A 464 67.14 18.44 -13.94
C ARG A 464 67.74 18.67 -15.32
N LEU A 465 69.01 19.13 -15.38
CA LEU A 465 69.71 19.35 -16.64
C LEU A 465 70.36 18.08 -17.19
N THR A 466 70.28 16.92 -16.51
CA THR A 466 70.82 15.64 -16.98
C THR A 466 69.96 15.06 -18.11
N GLY A 467 70.65 14.31 -19.06
CA GLY A 467 69.94 13.72 -20.22
C GLY A 467 68.72 12.86 -19.85
N LEU A 468 68.77 12.09 -18.74
CA LEU A 468 67.64 11.29 -18.24
C LEU A 468 66.45 12.16 -17.81
N GLU A 469 66.67 13.34 -17.29
CA GLU A 469 65.56 14.28 -16.88
C GLU A 469 65.02 15.02 -18.11
N GLN A 470 65.83 15.28 -19.14
CA GLN A 470 65.36 15.80 -20.42
C GLN A 470 64.37 14.85 -21.09
N ASP A 471 64.70 13.54 -21.12
CA ASP A 471 63.78 12.51 -21.64
C ASP A 471 62.46 12.44 -20.87
N LYS A 472 62.52 12.63 -19.57
CA LYS A 472 61.26 12.67 -18.73
C LYS A 472 60.37 13.87 -19.05
N ILE A 473 60.98 15.07 -19.24
CA ILE A 473 60.23 16.28 -19.60
C ILE A 473 59.53 16.11 -20.96
N ILE A 474 60.29 15.51 -21.93
CA ILE A 474 59.72 15.24 -23.25
C ILE A 474 58.62 14.15 -23.18
N ALA A 475 58.82 13.15 -22.36
CA ALA A 475 57.79 12.10 -22.16
C ALA A 475 56.52 12.69 -21.49
N GLU A 476 56.68 13.50 -20.42
CA GLU A 476 55.55 14.19 -19.75
C GLU A 476 54.83 15.12 -20.76
N TYR A 477 55.54 15.87 -21.57
CA TYR A 477 54.96 16.73 -22.60
C TYR A 477 54.09 15.91 -23.60
N ARG A 478 54.61 14.76 -24.08
CA ARG A 478 53.85 13.85 -24.98
C ARG A 478 52.59 13.33 -24.32
N GLU A 479 52.64 12.95 -23.05
CA GLU A 479 51.46 12.47 -22.30
C GLU A 479 50.40 13.57 -22.17
N ILE A 480 50.84 14.82 -21.88
CA ILE A 480 49.94 15.96 -21.77
C ILE A 480 49.28 16.31 -23.11
N LEU A 481 50.02 16.24 -24.22
CA LEU A 481 49.44 16.44 -25.55
C LEU A 481 48.35 15.42 -25.85
N LYS A 482 48.57 14.13 -25.57
CA LYS A 482 47.54 13.08 -25.70
C LYS A 482 46.30 13.41 -24.83
N LYS A 483 46.52 13.84 -23.57
CA LYS A 483 45.46 14.24 -22.71
C LYS A 483 44.66 15.43 -23.22
N ILE A 484 45.34 16.43 -23.83
CA ILE A 484 44.70 17.56 -24.50
C ILE A 484 43.81 17.10 -25.66
N ASP A 485 44.33 16.18 -26.52
CA ASP A 485 43.55 15.64 -27.62
C ASP A 485 42.30 14.87 -27.13
N GLU A 486 42.41 14.07 -26.05
CA GLU A 486 41.31 13.39 -25.43
C GLU A 486 40.26 14.38 -24.87
N LEU A 487 40.70 15.43 -24.17
CA LEU A 487 39.82 16.45 -23.62
C LEU A 487 39.11 17.27 -24.70
N LEU A 488 39.81 17.59 -25.79
CA LEU A 488 39.24 18.24 -26.98
C LEU A 488 38.21 17.35 -27.68
N ALA A 489 38.49 16.03 -27.80
CA ALA A 489 37.54 15.07 -28.35
C ALA A 489 36.24 14.99 -27.52
N ILE A 490 36.34 15.06 -26.19
CA ILE A 490 35.16 15.07 -25.31
C ILE A 490 34.36 16.36 -25.53
N LEU A 491 35.00 17.53 -25.61
CA LEU A 491 34.30 18.83 -25.80
C LEU A 491 33.75 18.98 -27.23
N GLY A 492 34.37 18.34 -28.21
CA GLY A 492 33.99 18.41 -29.63
C GLY A 492 32.84 17.48 -30.05
N SER A 493 32.47 16.53 -29.22
CA SER A 493 31.48 15.51 -29.55
C SER A 493 30.55 15.22 -28.38
N ASP A 494 29.24 15.51 -28.55
CA ASP A 494 28.21 15.19 -27.56
C ASP A 494 28.13 13.67 -27.26
N ILE A 495 28.37 12.85 -28.30
CA ILE A 495 28.39 11.38 -28.14
C ILE A 495 29.53 11.00 -27.17
N ARG A 496 30.73 11.55 -27.38
CA ARG A 496 31.86 11.25 -26.51
C ARG A 496 31.66 11.75 -25.06
N LEU A 497 31.04 12.90 -24.89
CA LEU A 497 30.68 13.45 -23.62
C LEU A 497 29.71 12.51 -22.89
N MET A 498 28.67 11.99 -23.59
CA MET A 498 27.73 11.04 -23.04
C MET A 498 28.36 9.68 -22.72
N GLU A 499 29.33 9.22 -23.48
CA GLU A 499 30.12 8.01 -23.17
C GLU A 499 30.86 8.17 -21.82
N VAL A 500 31.46 9.31 -21.56
CA VAL A 500 32.14 9.59 -20.28
C VAL A 500 31.15 9.55 -19.11
N ILE A 501 29.97 10.14 -19.29
CA ILE A 501 28.91 10.12 -18.26
C ILE A 501 28.42 8.68 -18.04
N HIS A 502 28.23 7.94 -19.12
CA HIS A 502 27.83 6.52 -19.08
C HIS A 502 28.81 5.68 -18.27
N ASP A 503 30.12 5.79 -18.57
CA ASP A 503 31.15 5.02 -17.87
C ASP A 503 31.25 5.39 -16.39
N GLU A 504 31.14 6.67 -16.06
CA GLU A 504 31.11 7.13 -14.67
C GLU A 504 29.90 6.56 -13.89
N LEU A 505 28.73 6.51 -14.52
CA LEU A 505 27.52 5.93 -13.92
C LEU A 505 27.67 4.42 -13.70
N ILE A 506 28.33 3.69 -14.60
CA ILE A 506 28.64 2.27 -14.41
C ILE A 506 29.54 2.08 -13.19
N VAL A 507 30.57 2.90 -13.02
CA VAL A 507 31.46 2.84 -11.86
C VAL A 507 30.67 3.07 -10.56
N ILE A 508 29.76 4.04 -10.52
CA ILE A 508 28.90 4.31 -9.36
C ILE A 508 28.01 3.10 -9.07
N ARG A 509 27.35 2.53 -10.09
CA ARG A 509 26.52 1.34 -9.96
C ARG A 509 27.30 0.16 -9.38
N ASP A 510 28.45 -0.14 -9.95
CA ASP A 510 29.22 -1.32 -9.58
C ASP A 510 29.89 -1.18 -8.20
N GLN A 511 30.13 0.06 -7.74
CA GLN A 511 30.74 0.34 -6.45
C GLN A 511 29.73 0.42 -5.28
N PHE A 512 28.55 0.94 -5.52
CA PHE A 512 27.53 1.25 -4.49
C PHE A 512 26.20 0.54 -4.68
N GLY A 513 26.00 -0.16 -5.81
CA GLY A 513 24.77 -0.89 -6.08
C GLY A 513 24.57 -2.04 -5.11
N ASP A 514 23.32 -2.24 -4.71
CA ASP A 514 22.87 -3.34 -3.87
C ASP A 514 21.52 -3.90 -4.37
N THR A 515 21.06 -4.96 -3.73
CA THR A 515 19.75 -5.56 -4.04
C THR A 515 18.61 -4.75 -3.49
N ARG A 516 17.45 -4.83 -4.16
CA ARG A 516 16.20 -4.24 -3.68
C ARG A 516 15.81 -4.84 -2.34
N ARG A 517 15.37 -4.00 -1.41
CA ARG A 517 14.89 -4.38 -0.07
C ARG A 517 13.37 -4.49 -0.03
N THR A 518 12.66 -3.51 -0.60
CA THR A 518 11.19 -3.43 -0.55
C THR A 518 10.57 -4.36 -1.59
N ARG A 519 9.69 -5.25 -1.15
CA ARG A 519 8.90 -6.13 -2.01
C ARG A 519 7.70 -5.38 -2.59
N ILE A 520 7.39 -5.61 -3.88
CA ILE A 520 6.21 -5.01 -4.53
C ILE A 520 5.23 -6.14 -4.87
N ILE A 521 3.97 -6.00 -4.43
CA ILE A 521 2.87 -6.88 -4.81
C ILE A 521 2.05 -6.12 -5.86
N SER A 522 1.98 -6.68 -7.08
CA SER A 522 1.36 -6.01 -8.24
C SER A 522 -0.15 -5.85 -8.08
N ASP A 523 -0.81 -6.87 -7.52
CA ASP A 523 -2.25 -6.87 -7.31
C ASP A 523 -2.55 -6.18 -5.97
N TYR A 524 -3.38 -5.14 -6.04
CA TYR A 524 -3.88 -4.47 -4.84
C TYR A 524 -4.86 -5.41 -4.13
N LEU A 525 -4.41 -5.99 -3.02
CA LEU A 525 -5.27 -6.73 -2.10
C LEU A 525 -6.01 -5.72 -1.23
N ASP A 526 -7.19 -5.32 -1.68
CA ASP A 526 -8.10 -4.53 -0.85
C ASP A 526 -8.66 -5.43 0.26
N LEU A 527 -8.45 -5.07 1.51
CA LEU A 527 -9.00 -5.79 2.64
C LEU A 527 -10.51 -5.56 2.66
N SER A 528 -11.26 -6.57 2.23
CA SER A 528 -12.71 -6.56 2.35
C SER A 528 -13.12 -6.71 3.82
N ARG A 529 -14.34 -6.30 4.17
CA ARG A 529 -14.88 -6.50 5.52
C ARG A 529 -14.95 -7.99 5.89
N ALA A 530 -15.09 -8.86 4.89
CA ALA A 530 -15.07 -10.30 5.08
C ALA A 530 -13.71 -10.82 5.57
N ASP A 531 -12.58 -10.27 5.03
CA ASP A 531 -11.22 -10.68 5.41
C ASP A 531 -10.84 -10.31 6.86
N LEU A 532 -11.70 -9.54 7.53
CA LEU A 532 -11.52 -9.10 8.92
C LEU A 532 -12.35 -9.92 9.91
N ILE A 533 -13.14 -10.87 9.42
CA ILE A 533 -14.11 -11.64 10.21
C ILE A 533 -13.74 -13.11 10.10
N THR A 534 -13.63 -13.78 11.24
CA THR A 534 -13.37 -15.21 11.30
C THR A 534 -14.51 -15.99 10.65
N GLU A 535 -14.18 -16.98 9.82
CA GLU A 535 -15.17 -17.91 9.25
C GLU A 535 -15.58 -18.90 10.32
N GLU A 536 -16.83 -18.80 10.77
CA GLU A 536 -17.43 -19.71 11.74
C GLU A 536 -18.90 -19.99 11.41
N ASP A 537 -19.40 -21.13 11.82
CA ASP A 537 -20.80 -21.46 11.65
C ASP A 537 -21.67 -20.74 12.67
N MET A 538 -22.69 -20.05 12.15
CA MET A 538 -23.65 -19.26 12.91
C MET A 538 -25.04 -19.86 12.83
N VAL A 539 -25.77 -19.84 13.92
CA VAL A 539 -27.20 -20.11 13.94
C VAL A 539 -27.93 -18.77 13.75
N VAL A 540 -28.62 -18.63 12.65
CA VAL A 540 -29.47 -17.48 12.35
C VAL A 540 -30.91 -17.84 12.67
N THR A 541 -31.54 -17.02 13.54
CA THR A 541 -32.93 -17.18 13.92
C THR A 541 -33.76 -16.00 13.45
N VAL A 542 -34.90 -16.26 12.86
CA VAL A 542 -35.88 -15.27 12.45
C VAL A 542 -37.19 -15.52 13.20
N SER A 543 -37.73 -14.47 13.82
CA SER A 543 -39.00 -14.56 14.50
C SER A 543 -40.19 -14.21 13.57
N HIS A 544 -41.40 -14.59 13.95
CA HIS A 544 -42.63 -14.32 13.22
C HIS A 544 -42.88 -12.80 13.00
N GLU A 545 -42.51 -11.98 13.97
CA GLU A 545 -42.57 -10.52 13.83
C GLU A 545 -41.46 -9.92 12.96
N GLY A 546 -40.57 -10.79 12.39
CA GLY A 546 -39.51 -10.37 11.48
C GLY A 546 -38.26 -9.84 12.19
N TYR A 547 -37.99 -10.25 13.43
CA TYR A 547 -36.71 -9.99 14.10
C TYR A 547 -35.70 -11.07 13.72
N VAL A 548 -34.48 -10.66 13.44
CA VAL A 548 -33.38 -11.55 13.07
C VAL A 548 -32.19 -11.34 14.01
N LYS A 549 -31.52 -12.42 14.34
CA LYS A 549 -30.26 -12.44 15.08
C LYS A 549 -29.39 -13.62 14.66
N SER A 550 -28.12 -13.53 14.94
CA SER A 550 -27.16 -14.61 14.74
C SER A 550 -26.44 -14.94 16.05
N GLN A 551 -26.00 -16.20 16.18
CA GLN A 551 -25.25 -16.69 17.34
C GLN A 551 -24.24 -17.73 16.86
N PRO A 552 -23.01 -17.79 17.41
CA PRO A 552 -22.08 -18.86 17.11
C PRO A 552 -22.67 -20.23 17.42
N LEU A 553 -22.51 -21.20 16.50
CA LEU A 553 -22.98 -22.57 16.70
C LEU A 553 -22.33 -23.20 17.94
N SER A 554 -21.10 -22.81 18.26
CA SER A 554 -20.39 -23.24 19.47
C SER A 554 -21.10 -22.90 20.78
N THR A 555 -22.02 -21.90 20.76
CA THR A 555 -22.85 -21.55 21.91
C THR A 555 -23.90 -22.62 22.21
N TYR A 556 -24.21 -23.46 21.23
CA TYR A 556 -25.11 -24.61 21.30
C TYR A 556 -24.31 -25.91 21.49
N ARG A 557 -23.51 -26.02 22.56
CA ARG A 557 -22.71 -27.23 22.85
C ARG A 557 -23.62 -28.44 23.01
N SER A 558 -23.31 -29.54 22.33
CA SER A 558 -23.91 -30.85 22.58
C SER A 558 -23.68 -31.28 24.02
N GLN A 559 -24.76 -31.54 24.78
CA GLN A 559 -24.66 -32.13 26.11
C GLN A 559 -24.75 -33.65 25.95
N ARG A 560 -23.99 -34.39 26.75
CA ARG A 560 -24.11 -35.85 26.86
C ARG A 560 -25.50 -36.19 27.38
N ARG A 561 -26.01 -37.40 27.05
CA ARG A 561 -27.28 -37.96 27.55
C ARG A 561 -27.46 -37.65 29.04
N GLY A 562 -28.54 -36.97 29.43
CA GLY A 562 -28.85 -36.58 30.82
C GLY A 562 -28.60 -35.09 31.14
N GLY A 563 -28.26 -34.23 30.20
CA GLY A 563 -28.10 -32.77 30.41
C GLY A 563 -29.41 -32.00 30.19
N ARG A 564 -29.66 -30.91 30.97
CA ARG A 564 -30.80 -30.02 30.72
C ARG A 564 -30.57 -29.18 29.49
N GLY A 565 -31.51 -29.18 28.55
CA GLY A 565 -31.52 -28.34 27.35
C GLY A 565 -31.50 -26.85 27.70
N LYS A 566 -31.10 -26.02 26.76
CA LYS A 566 -31.11 -24.56 26.92
C LYS A 566 -32.10 -23.95 25.95
N THR A 567 -33.01 -23.11 26.44
CA THR A 567 -34.00 -22.37 25.64
C THR A 567 -33.29 -21.48 24.60
N ALA A 568 -33.69 -21.56 23.37
CA ALA A 568 -33.10 -20.78 22.27
C ALA A 568 -33.35 -19.27 22.37
N THR A 569 -34.47 -18.86 23.04
CA THR A 569 -34.80 -17.49 23.29
C THR A 569 -35.86 -17.37 24.37
N THR A 570 -35.85 -16.32 25.19
CA THR A 570 -36.99 -15.88 26.03
C THR A 570 -37.80 -14.88 25.23
N MET A 571 -39.02 -15.22 24.90
CA MET A 571 -39.91 -14.40 24.08
C MET A 571 -41.06 -13.82 24.87
N LYS A 572 -41.63 -12.70 24.42
CA LYS A 572 -42.94 -12.23 24.88
C LYS A 572 -44.00 -13.21 24.37
N GLU A 573 -45.13 -13.28 25.05
CA GLU A 573 -46.22 -14.26 24.83
C GLU A 573 -46.78 -14.29 23.39
N GLU A 574 -46.34 -13.42 22.46
CA GLU A 574 -46.92 -13.31 21.11
C GLU A 574 -45.91 -13.45 19.95
N ASP A 575 -44.59 -13.66 20.19
CA ASP A 575 -43.58 -13.82 19.12
C ASP A 575 -42.81 -15.15 19.29
N TYR A 576 -42.52 -15.86 18.19
CA TYR A 576 -41.84 -17.18 18.22
C TYR A 576 -40.83 -17.24 17.09
N ILE A 577 -39.87 -18.18 17.16
CA ILE A 577 -38.89 -18.42 16.08
C ILE A 577 -39.59 -19.11 14.92
N GLU A 578 -39.73 -18.41 13.80
CA GLU A 578 -40.34 -18.95 12.58
C GLU A 578 -39.30 -19.70 11.74
N LYS A 579 -38.05 -19.21 11.66
CA LYS A 579 -37.00 -19.85 10.85
C LYS A 579 -35.71 -19.93 11.63
N LEU A 580 -35.05 -21.08 11.54
CA LEU A 580 -33.73 -21.34 12.06
C LEU A 580 -32.88 -21.93 10.94
N ILE A 581 -31.74 -21.27 10.62
CA ILE A 581 -30.79 -21.75 9.62
C ILE A 581 -29.39 -21.71 10.20
N VAL A 582 -28.56 -22.70 9.76
CA VAL A 582 -27.13 -22.71 10.03
C VAL A 582 -26.41 -22.22 8.77
N ALA A 583 -25.57 -21.25 8.90
CA ALA A 583 -24.83 -20.63 7.80
C ALA A 583 -23.47 -20.11 8.29
N SER A 584 -22.45 -20.13 7.43
CA SER A 584 -21.16 -19.53 7.73
C SER A 584 -21.26 -18.01 7.84
N THR A 585 -20.44 -17.39 8.68
CA THR A 585 -20.32 -15.93 8.76
C THR A 585 -20.17 -15.25 7.40
N HIS A 586 -19.50 -15.92 6.44
CA HIS A 586 -19.24 -15.40 5.10
C HIS A 586 -20.35 -15.70 4.08
N ASP A 587 -21.33 -16.53 4.41
CA ASP A 587 -22.44 -16.84 3.52
C ASP A 587 -23.30 -15.60 3.23
N THR A 588 -23.90 -15.61 2.05
CA THR A 588 -24.89 -14.60 1.67
C THR A 588 -26.28 -15.15 1.91
N ILE A 589 -27.10 -14.48 2.68
CA ILE A 589 -28.52 -14.78 2.84
C ILE A 589 -29.30 -14.03 1.76
N LEU A 590 -29.96 -14.77 0.89
CA LEU A 590 -30.96 -14.23 -0.02
C LEU A 590 -32.30 -14.13 0.71
N CYS A 591 -32.78 -12.91 0.90
CA CYS A 591 -34.05 -12.61 1.55
C CYS A 591 -35.10 -12.30 0.49
N PHE A 592 -36.09 -13.20 0.29
CA PHE A 592 -37.16 -13.04 -0.68
C PHE A 592 -38.39 -12.44 -0.02
N SER A 593 -38.90 -11.39 -0.60
CA SER A 593 -40.07 -10.68 -0.05
C SER A 593 -41.38 -11.12 -0.67
N SER A 594 -42.47 -10.81 0.02
CA SER A 594 -43.85 -11.11 -0.41
C SER A 594 -44.21 -10.45 -1.74
N VAL A 595 -43.52 -9.37 -2.12
CA VAL A 595 -43.75 -8.63 -3.38
C VAL A 595 -42.84 -9.12 -4.52
N GLY A 596 -42.13 -10.25 -4.36
CA GLY A 596 -41.29 -10.85 -5.40
C GLY A 596 -39.93 -10.22 -5.59
N LYS A 597 -39.45 -9.41 -4.65
CA LYS A 597 -38.09 -8.89 -4.61
C LYS A 597 -37.16 -9.79 -3.83
N VAL A 598 -35.87 -9.70 -4.12
CA VAL A 598 -34.80 -10.35 -3.37
C VAL A 598 -33.80 -9.31 -2.88
N TYR A 599 -33.38 -9.46 -1.65
CA TYR A 599 -32.36 -8.66 -0.97
C TYR A 599 -31.21 -9.56 -0.54
N TRP A 600 -30.02 -8.97 -0.43
CA TRP A 600 -28.81 -9.66 0.00
C TRP A 600 -28.39 -9.16 1.36
N LEU A 601 -28.04 -10.07 2.22
CA LEU A 601 -27.53 -9.77 3.55
C LEU A 601 -26.41 -10.75 3.88
N LYS A 602 -25.26 -10.25 4.32
CA LYS A 602 -24.18 -11.14 4.78
C LYS A 602 -24.47 -11.60 6.20
N VAL A 603 -24.15 -12.87 6.52
CA VAL A 603 -24.38 -13.40 7.87
C VAL A 603 -23.65 -12.55 8.91
N TYR A 604 -22.44 -12.08 8.65
CA TYR A 604 -21.68 -11.19 9.54
C TYR A 604 -22.30 -9.78 9.70
N GLU A 605 -23.29 -9.40 8.91
CA GLU A 605 -24.03 -8.14 9.05
C GLU A 605 -25.20 -8.25 10.01
N LEU A 606 -25.58 -9.48 10.34
CA LEU A 606 -26.64 -9.75 11.31
C LEU A 606 -26.17 -9.37 12.73
N PRO A 607 -27.08 -8.89 13.57
CA PRO A 607 -26.74 -8.61 14.96
C PRO A 607 -26.42 -9.91 15.71
N VAL A 608 -25.18 -10.01 16.20
CA VAL A 608 -24.81 -11.06 17.14
C VAL A 608 -25.46 -10.72 18.49
N ALA A 609 -26.30 -11.60 19.00
CA ALA A 609 -27.06 -11.34 20.19
C ALA A 609 -27.16 -12.57 21.10
N SER A 610 -27.31 -12.34 22.40
CA SER A 610 -27.51 -13.43 23.37
C SER A 610 -28.81 -14.18 23.09
N ARG A 611 -28.98 -15.38 23.69
CA ARG A 611 -30.19 -16.19 23.55
C ARG A 611 -31.46 -15.44 23.95
N THR A 612 -31.37 -14.63 24.99
CA THR A 612 -32.50 -13.88 25.54
C THR A 612 -32.77 -12.58 24.80
N ALA A 613 -31.91 -12.10 23.92
CA ALA A 613 -32.09 -10.87 23.18
C ALA A 613 -33.02 -11.08 21.98
N ARG A 614 -33.81 -10.06 21.65
CA ARG A 614 -34.84 -10.08 20.62
C ARG A 614 -34.28 -9.99 19.20
N GLY A 615 -33.06 -9.47 19.02
CA GLY A 615 -32.45 -9.20 17.70
C GLY A 615 -32.90 -7.84 17.13
N ARG A 616 -32.78 -7.68 15.79
CA ARG A 616 -33.20 -6.48 15.06
C ARG A 616 -34.26 -6.84 14.01
N PRO A 617 -35.25 -5.99 13.77
CA PRO A 617 -36.22 -6.23 12.71
C PRO A 617 -35.59 -6.07 11.32
N PHE A 618 -36.00 -6.86 10.37
CA PHE A 618 -35.51 -6.81 8.98
C PHE A 618 -35.67 -5.43 8.35
N ILE A 619 -36.69 -4.65 8.70
CA ILE A 619 -36.91 -3.29 8.19
C ILE A 619 -35.74 -2.32 8.56
N ASN A 620 -34.98 -2.64 9.61
CA ASN A 620 -33.80 -1.85 10.00
C ASN A 620 -32.52 -2.31 9.30
N LEU A 621 -32.55 -3.47 8.61
CA LEU A 621 -31.41 -4.04 7.91
C LEU A 621 -31.58 -3.97 6.40
N LEU A 622 -32.81 -4.01 5.91
CA LEU A 622 -33.17 -4.04 4.50
C LEU A 622 -34.14 -2.90 4.18
N PRO A 623 -34.04 -2.25 2.99
CA PRO A 623 -34.91 -1.17 2.59
C PRO A 623 -36.29 -1.70 2.12
N LEU A 624 -37.05 -2.30 3.03
CA LEU A 624 -38.36 -2.86 2.75
C LEU A 624 -39.41 -1.76 2.57
N GLU A 625 -40.36 -1.98 1.67
CA GLU A 625 -41.52 -1.10 1.47
C GLU A 625 -42.55 -1.31 2.61
N GLU A 626 -43.49 -0.35 2.75
CA GLU A 626 -44.56 -0.47 3.73
C GLU A 626 -45.43 -1.71 3.45
N LYS A 627 -45.60 -2.59 4.42
CA LYS A 627 -46.25 -3.91 4.34
C LYS A 627 -45.51 -5.01 3.59
N GLU A 628 -44.26 -4.79 3.11
CA GLU A 628 -43.42 -5.82 2.55
C GLU A 628 -42.86 -6.69 3.67
N LYS A 629 -43.00 -8.02 3.56
CA LYS A 629 -42.49 -9.00 4.52
C LYS A 629 -41.50 -9.92 3.82
N ILE A 630 -40.53 -10.44 4.56
CA ILE A 630 -39.65 -11.49 4.09
C ILE A 630 -40.32 -12.84 4.26
N ASN A 631 -40.59 -13.54 3.17
CA ASN A 631 -41.26 -14.83 3.15
C ASN A 631 -40.29 -16.02 3.13
N ALA A 632 -39.11 -15.85 2.51
CA ALA A 632 -38.11 -16.91 2.44
C ALA A 632 -36.70 -16.36 2.62
N ILE A 633 -35.87 -17.11 3.31
CA ILE A 633 -34.43 -16.83 3.49
C ILE A 633 -33.63 -18.06 3.10
N LEU A 634 -32.61 -17.86 2.25
CA LEU A 634 -31.78 -18.94 1.75
C LEU A 634 -30.30 -18.59 1.97
N PRO A 635 -29.53 -19.38 2.72
CA PRO A 635 -28.09 -19.21 2.84
C PRO A 635 -27.41 -19.74 1.56
N ILE A 636 -26.58 -18.89 0.96
CA ILE A 636 -25.85 -19.23 -0.26
C ILE A 636 -24.35 -19.02 -0.01
N ARG A 637 -23.59 -20.09 -0.17
CA ARG A 637 -22.14 -20.05 -0.02
C ARG A 637 -21.45 -19.58 -1.30
N GLN A 638 -21.88 -20.14 -2.44
CA GLN A 638 -21.33 -19.80 -3.76
C GLN A 638 -22.46 -19.68 -4.79
N PHE A 639 -22.33 -18.75 -5.72
CA PHE A 639 -23.25 -18.56 -6.83
C PHE A 639 -22.68 -19.29 -8.05
N ASP A 640 -23.28 -20.43 -8.41
CA ASP A 640 -22.87 -21.26 -9.54
C ASP A 640 -24.01 -21.44 -10.55
N ASP A 641 -23.68 -21.97 -11.72
CA ASP A 641 -24.64 -22.27 -12.79
C ASP A 641 -25.30 -23.66 -12.67
N GLY A 642 -24.87 -24.46 -11.70
CA GLY A 642 -25.39 -25.82 -11.45
C GLY A 642 -26.63 -25.84 -10.56
N HIS A 643 -26.92 -24.78 -9.85
CA HIS A 643 -28.04 -24.64 -8.94
C HIS A 643 -29.04 -23.59 -9.42
N PHE A 644 -30.29 -23.76 -9.00
CA PHE A 644 -31.40 -22.92 -9.41
C PHE A 644 -32.20 -22.45 -8.18
N ILE A 645 -32.82 -21.31 -8.31
CA ILE A 645 -33.83 -20.81 -7.37
C ILE A 645 -35.20 -21.16 -7.96
N PHE A 646 -35.92 -21.99 -7.26
CA PHE A 646 -37.28 -22.35 -7.59
C PHE A 646 -38.27 -21.57 -6.72
N MET A 647 -39.27 -20.96 -7.35
CA MET A 647 -40.21 -20.05 -6.68
C MET A 647 -41.64 -20.46 -6.98
N ALA A 648 -42.53 -20.32 -6.01
CA ALA A 648 -43.97 -20.56 -6.18
C ALA A 648 -44.82 -19.39 -5.67
N THR A 649 -45.86 -19.03 -6.42
CA THR A 649 -46.79 -17.95 -6.06
C THR A 649 -48.13 -18.47 -5.63
N GLY A 650 -48.90 -17.64 -4.89
CA GLY A 650 -50.27 -17.98 -4.41
C GLY A 650 -51.23 -18.33 -5.54
N SER A 651 -51.09 -17.75 -6.72
CA SER A 651 -51.92 -18.05 -7.90
C SER A 651 -51.52 -19.33 -8.65
N GLY A 652 -50.55 -20.12 -8.15
CA GLY A 652 -50.09 -21.36 -8.74
C GLY A 652 -49.08 -21.21 -9.89
N ILE A 653 -48.44 -20.09 -9.99
CA ILE A 653 -47.35 -19.85 -10.93
C ILE A 653 -46.06 -20.33 -10.30
N VAL A 654 -45.18 -20.96 -11.07
CA VAL A 654 -43.84 -21.39 -10.67
C VAL A 654 -42.79 -20.84 -11.61
N LYS A 655 -41.59 -20.63 -11.09
CA LYS A 655 -40.47 -20.08 -11.84
C LYS A 655 -39.16 -20.71 -11.39
N LYS A 656 -38.29 -21.02 -12.38
CA LYS A 656 -36.92 -21.47 -12.11
C LYS A 656 -35.92 -20.48 -12.71
N VAL A 657 -34.96 -20.00 -11.90
CA VAL A 657 -33.94 -19.04 -12.27
C VAL A 657 -32.57 -19.59 -11.86
N ALA A 658 -31.54 -19.43 -12.70
CA ALA A 658 -30.20 -19.85 -12.36
C ALA A 658 -29.69 -19.06 -11.14
N LEU A 659 -29.01 -19.72 -10.21
CA LEU A 659 -28.49 -19.11 -8.98
C LEU A 659 -27.49 -17.99 -9.28
N SER A 660 -26.67 -18.13 -10.35
CA SER A 660 -25.71 -17.13 -10.84
C SER A 660 -26.35 -15.77 -11.20
N GLU A 661 -27.63 -15.74 -11.58
CA GLU A 661 -28.36 -14.50 -11.85
C GLU A 661 -28.51 -13.60 -10.60
N PHE A 662 -28.30 -14.16 -9.42
CA PHE A 662 -28.35 -13.48 -8.13
C PHE A 662 -26.97 -13.09 -7.56
N GLU A 663 -25.87 -13.36 -8.25
CA GLU A 663 -24.50 -13.07 -7.80
C GLU A 663 -24.26 -11.57 -7.51
N ARG A 664 -24.85 -10.66 -8.29
CA ARG A 664 -24.59 -9.23 -8.16
C ARG A 664 -25.65 -8.54 -7.30
N PRO A 665 -25.34 -8.18 -6.02
CA PRO A 665 -26.28 -7.51 -5.14
C PRO A 665 -26.64 -6.08 -5.61
N ARG A 666 -27.81 -5.60 -5.17
CA ARG A 666 -28.20 -4.19 -5.24
C ARG A 666 -28.81 -3.77 -3.91
N SER A 667 -28.42 -2.59 -3.42
CA SER A 667 -28.91 -2.06 -2.14
C SER A 667 -30.42 -1.86 -2.10
N THR A 668 -31.08 -1.60 -3.23
CA THR A 668 -32.54 -1.42 -3.35
C THR A 668 -33.29 -2.72 -3.63
N GLY A 669 -32.60 -3.87 -3.58
CA GLY A 669 -33.17 -5.16 -4.01
C GLY A 669 -33.28 -5.30 -5.53
N LYS A 670 -33.62 -6.50 -5.98
CA LYS A 670 -33.91 -6.81 -7.40
C LYS A 670 -35.21 -7.60 -7.47
N ILE A 671 -35.91 -7.47 -8.58
CA ILE A 671 -37.04 -8.34 -8.90
C ILE A 671 -36.54 -9.75 -9.11
N ALA A 672 -37.03 -10.71 -8.34
CA ALA A 672 -36.81 -12.14 -8.48
C ALA A 672 -37.88 -12.78 -9.35
N ILE A 673 -39.11 -12.35 -9.19
CA ILE A 673 -40.28 -12.76 -9.98
C ILE A 673 -41.17 -11.55 -10.21
N ASP A 674 -41.69 -11.40 -11.42
CA ASP A 674 -42.70 -10.39 -11.76
C ASP A 674 -44.09 -10.96 -11.41
N LEU A 675 -44.62 -10.51 -10.27
CA LEU A 675 -45.91 -10.95 -9.75
C LEU A 675 -47.07 -10.33 -10.52
N ARG A 676 -48.11 -11.08 -10.69
CA ARG A 676 -49.41 -10.55 -11.21
C ARG A 676 -50.09 -9.70 -10.16
N GLN A 677 -51.06 -8.89 -10.60
CA GLN A 677 -51.90 -8.13 -9.69
C GLN A 677 -52.56 -9.04 -8.66
N ASP A 678 -52.49 -8.67 -7.39
CA ASP A 678 -53.02 -9.44 -6.23
C ASP A 678 -52.41 -10.85 -6.00
N ASP A 679 -51.23 -11.14 -6.61
CA ASP A 679 -50.47 -12.35 -6.30
C ASP A 679 -49.37 -12.12 -5.31
N ARG A 680 -48.90 -13.14 -4.62
CA ARG A 680 -47.84 -13.10 -3.63
C ARG A 680 -46.83 -14.24 -3.82
N LEU A 681 -45.61 -14.01 -3.50
CA LEU A 681 -44.63 -15.09 -3.41
C LEU A 681 -44.91 -15.89 -2.13
N VAL A 682 -45.10 -17.20 -2.28
CA VAL A 682 -45.40 -18.11 -1.18
C VAL A 682 -44.11 -18.65 -0.58
N ASP A 683 -43.28 -19.29 -1.41
CA ASP A 683 -42.09 -19.94 -0.93
C ASP A 683 -41.01 -20.04 -2.03
N VAL A 684 -39.74 -20.23 -1.60
CA VAL A 684 -38.57 -20.29 -2.47
C VAL A 684 -37.62 -21.39 -1.97
N ALA A 685 -37.06 -22.15 -2.89
CA ALA A 685 -36.09 -23.19 -2.57
C ALA A 685 -34.92 -23.22 -3.55
N VAL A 686 -33.78 -23.73 -3.12
CA VAL A 686 -32.61 -24.01 -3.97
C VAL A 686 -32.75 -25.43 -4.51
N THR A 687 -32.51 -25.65 -5.81
CA THR A 687 -32.57 -26.92 -6.47
C THR A 687 -31.35 -27.18 -7.34
N ASP A 688 -31.10 -28.46 -7.67
CA ASP A 688 -30.01 -28.91 -8.53
C ASP A 688 -30.45 -29.16 -10.00
N GLY A 689 -31.70 -28.82 -10.34
CA GLY A 689 -32.25 -29.00 -11.69
C GLY A 689 -32.92 -30.31 -11.94
N LYS A 690 -32.90 -31.25 -10.97
CA LYS A 690 -33.40 -32.67 -11.16
C LYS A 690 -34.42 -33.09 -10.11
N GLN A 691 -34.85 -32.21 -9.23
CA GLN A 691 -35.74 -32.53 -8.11
C GLN A 691 -37.21 -32.68 -8.52
N ASN A 692 -37.99 -33.36 -7.69
CA ASN A 692 -39.44 -33.32 -7.77
C ASN A 692 -40.00 -32.15 -6.98
N VAL A 693 -40.90 -31.41 -7.60
CA VAL A 693 -41.56 -30.23 -7.05
C VAL A 693 -43.01 -30.57 -6.73
N MET A 694 -43.41 -30.23 -5.52
CA MET A 694 -44.78 -30.41 -5.06
C MET A 694 -45.41 -29.09 -4.66
N LEU A 695 -46.61 -28.82 -5.17
CA LEU A 695 -47.41 -27.64 -4.80
C LEU A 695 -48.66 -28.13 -4.09
N PHE A 696 -49.00 -27.44 -2.98
CA PHE A 696 -50.17 -27.73 -2.18
C PHE A 696 -51.14 -26.58 -2.18
N SER A 697 -52.43 -26.84 -2.29
CA SER A 697 -53.47 -25.80 -2.23
C SER A 697 -54.23 -25.86 -0.91
N ASN A 698 -54.80 -24.74 -0.51
CA ASN A 698 -55.71 -24.62 0.64
C ASN A 698 -56.94 -25.51 0.55
N ALA A 699 -57.32 -25.97 -0.67
CA ALA A 699 -58.38 -26.90 -0.92
C ALA A 699 -57.96 -28.38 -0.76
N GLY A 700 -56.80 -28.66 -0.19
CA GLY A 700 -56.32 -30.01 0.09
C GLY A 700 -55.86 -30.84 -1.14
N LYS A 701 -55.58 -30.17 -2.27
CA LYS A 701 -55.03 -30.80 -3.46
C LYS A 701 -53.52 -30.53 -3.61
N SER A 702 -52.81 -31.46 -4.24
CA SER A 702 -51.39 -31.32 -4.57
C SER A 702 -51.10 -31.71 -6.00
N VAL A 703 -50.08 -31.10 -6.59
CA VAL A 703 -49.47 -31.50 -7.87
C VAL A 703 -48.00 -31.78 -7.62
N CYS A 704 -47.55 -32.97 -8.05
CA CYS A 704 -46.13 -33.33 -8.05
C CYS A 704 -45.67 -33.44 -9.51
N PHE A 705 -44.57 -32.76 -9.86
CA PHE A 705 -43.97 -32.79 -11.20
C PHE A 705 -42.45 -32.65 -11.11
N ASN A 706 -41.74 -33.11 -12.16
CA ASN A 706 -40.29 -32.94 -12.20
C ASN A 706 -39.95 -31.50 -12.55
N GLU A 707 -38.97 -30.89 -11.90
CA GLU A 707 -38.53 -29.49 -12.14
C GLU A 707 -38.00 -29.27 -13.57
N GLU A 708 -37.58 -30.31 -14.30
CA GLU A 708 -37.23 -30.26 -15.73
C GLU A 708 -38.39 -29.77 -16.59
N ASP A 709 -39.63 -29.98 -16.16
CA ASP A 709 -40.82 -29.45 -16.82
C ASP A 709 -40.91 -27.93 -16.78
N VAL A 710 -40.11 -27.30 -15.94
CA VAL A 710 -40.00 -25.81 -15.80
C VAL A 710 -38.69 -25.35 -16.41
N ARG A 711 -38.80 -24.68 -17.56
CA ARG A 711 -37.60 -24.08 -18.21
C ARG A 711 -36.95 -23.01 -17.31
N VAL A 712 -35.62 -22.87 -17.39
CA VAL A 712 -34.89 -21.77 -16.76
C VAL A 712 -35.33 -20.44 -17.40
N MET A 713 -35.61 -19.44 -16.61
CA MET A 713 -36.10 -18.10 -17.00
C MET A 713 -35.30 -17.00 -16.36
N GLY A 714 -35.24 -15.84 -17.03
CA GLY A 714 -34.63 -14.65 -16.46
C GLY A 714 -35.46 -14.07 -15.31
N ARG A 715 -34.85 -13.32 -14.40
CA ARG A 715 -35.46 -12.74 -13.18
C ARG A 715 -36.74 -11.94 -13.42
N GLY A 716 -36.83 -11.12 -14.48
CA GLY A 716 -38.02 -10.33 -14.82
C GLY A 716 -39.19 -11.10 -15.43
N ALA A 717 -39.17 -12.44 -15.51
CA ALA A 717 -40.28 -13.21 -16.06
C ALA A 717 -41.34 -13.48 -14.97
N THR A 718 -42.61 -13.58 -15.37
CA THR A 718 -43.73 -13.88 -14.47
C THR A 718 -43.75 -15.38 -14.07
N GLY A 719 -43.15 -16.26 -14.86
CA GLY A 719 -43.19 -17.69 -14.62
C GLY A 719 -44.18 -18.46 -15.49
N VAL A 720 -44.42 -19.73 -15.16
CA VAL A 720 -45.34 -20.65 -15.87
C VAL A 720 -46.33 -21.28 -14.89
N ARG A 721 -47.45 -21.75 -15.37
CA ARG A 721 -48.44 -22.38 -14.53
C ARG A 721 -47.91 -23.72 -13.95
N GLY A 722 -47.83 -23.82 -12.64
CA GLY A 722 -47.49 -25.01 -11.88
C GLY A 722 -48.70 -25.83 -11.53
N MET A 723 -49.75 -25.19 -11.04
CA MET A 723 -51.01 -25.82 -10.69
C MET A 723 -52.20 -24.97 -11.21
N THR A 724 -53.29 -25.62 -11.61
CA THR A 724 -54.55 -24.96 -11.97
C THR A 724 -55.44 -24.89 -10.72
N LEU A 725 -55.73 -23.68 -10.28
CA LEU A 725 -56.58 -23.39 -9.11
C LEU A 725 -57.96 -22.89 -9.56
N HIS A 726 -59.00 -23.18 -8.77
CA HIS A 726 -60.32 -22.60 -8.90
C HIS A 726 -60.44 -21.29 -8.12
N GLU A 727 -61.53 -20.57 -8.34
CA GLU A 727 -61.79 -19.31 -7.63
C GLU A 727 -61.79 -19.53 -6.11
N GLY A 728 -61.07 -18.69 -5.37
CA GLY A 728 -60.92 -18.80 -3.92
C GLY A 728 -59.86 -19.83 -3.46
N GLN A 729 -59.16 -20.49 -4.39
CA GLN A 729 -58.05 -21.39 -4.07
C GLN A 729 -56.71 -20.74 -4.24
N GLU A 730 -55.79 -21.00 -3.34
CA GLU A 730 -54.41 -20.53 -3.40
C GLU A 730 -53.43 -21.65 -3.04
N ILE A 731 -52.16 -21.49 -3.50
CA ILE A 731 -51.02 -22.31 -3.06
C ILE A 731 -50.65 -21.87 -1.66
N ILE A 732 -50.43 -22.88 -0.79
CA ILE A 732 -50.03 -22.64 0.62
C ILE A 732 -48.66 -23.24 0.95
N GLY A 733 -48.07 -24.04 0.08
CA GLY A 733 -46.77 -24.66 0.32
C GLY A 733 -46.10 -25.16 -0.96
N LEU A 734 -44.77 -25.08 -0.95
CA LEU A 734 -43.84 -25.63 -1.92
C LEU A 734 -42.94 -26.63 -1.21
N ILE A 735 -42.93 -27.85 -1.67
CA ILE A 735 -42.04 -28.92 -1.18
C ILE A 735 -41.12 -29.36 -2.32
N ILE A 736 -39.85 -29.47 -2.05
CA ILE A 736 -38.85 -30.01 -2.97
C ILE A 736 -38.14 -31.18 -2.31
N GLY A 737 -38.15 -32.35 -2.96
CA GLY A 737 -37.52 -33.56 -2.44
C GLY A 737 -38.14 -34.82 -2.95
N THR A 738 -37.51 -35.93 -2.65
CA THR A 738 -37.90 -37.28 -3.08
C THR A 738 -38.13 -38.24 -1.93
N GLU A 739 -37.74 -37.86 -0.70
CA GLU A 739 -37.80 -38.71 0.51
C GLU A 739 -38.49 -37.95 1.66
N GLY A 740 -39.01 -38.69 2.64
CA GLY A 740 -39.69 -38.12 3.79
C GLY A 740 -41.20 -38.20 3.70
N SER A 741 -41.92 -37.61 4.65
CA SER A 741 -43.38 -37.56 4.71
C SER A 741 -43.91 -36.12 4.65
N VAL A 742 -44.99 -35.92 3.91
CA VAL A 742 -45.68 -34.61 3.84
C VAL A 742 -46.69 -34.54 4.97
N LEU A 743 -46.49 -33.59 5.83
CA LEU A 743 -47.46 -33.21 6.87
C LEU A 743 -48.41 -32.15 6.35
N ASN A 744 -49.71 -32.46 6.35
CA ASN A 744 -50.77 -31.52 6.02
C ASN A 744 -51.53 -31.18 7.30
N ILE A 745 -51.73 -29.88 7.57
CA ILE A 745 -52.49 -29.37 8.72
C ILE A 745 -53.60 -28.47 8.22
N THR A 746 -54.79 -28.58 8.87
CA THR A 746 -55.95 -27.79 8.51
C THR A 746 -56.33 -26.79 9.61
N GLU A 747 -57.11 -25.77 9.25
CA GLU A 747 -57.49 -24.64 10.14
C GLU A 747 -58.20 -25.12 11.42
N ASN A 748 -58.90 -26.25 11.40
CA ASN A 748 -59.61 -26.74 12.60
C ASN A 748 -58.75 -27.74 13.40
N GLY A 749 -57.40 -27.74 13.22
CA GLY A 749 -56.46 -28.50 14.04
C GLY A 749 -56.38 -29.99 13.69
N PHE A 750 -56.82 -30.39 12.50
CA PHE A 750 -56.63 -31.75 12.00
C PHE A 750 -55.38 -31.82 11.13
N GLY A 751 -54.70 -32.97 11.16
CA GLY A 751 -53.50 -33.20 10.36
C GLY A 751 -53.18 -34.64 10.15
N LYS A 752 -52.25 -34.89 9.24
CA LYS A 752 -51.73 -36.25 8.95
C LYS A 752 -50.40 -36.18 8.25
N ARG A 753 -49.61 -37.20 8.41
CA ARG A 753 -48.41 -37.46 7.58
C ARG A 753 -48.81 -38.39 6.41
N THR A 754 -48.22 -38.16 5.24
CA THR A 754 -48.36 -39.01 4.07
C THR A 754 -47.00 -39.16 3.39
N PRO A 755 -46.51 -40.39 3.16
CA PRO A 755 -45.22 -40.58 2.48
C PRO A 755 -45.20 -39.90 1.13
N ILE A 756 -44.05 -39.29 0.80
CA ILE A 756 -43.89 -38.59 -0.51
C ILE A 756 -44.12 -39.54 -1.69
N SER A 757 -43.76 -40.82 -1.54
CA SER A 757 -43.97 -41.89 -2.53
C SER A 757 -45.45 -42.12 -2.90
N ASP A 758 -46.40 -41.74 -2.06
CA ASP A 758 -47.81 -41.84 -2.36
C ASP A 758 -48.33 -40.80 -3.35
N PHE A 759 -47.54 -39.76 -3.64
CA PHE A 759 -47.91 -38.71 -4.57
C PHE A 759 -47.41 -39.00 -5.97
N PRO A 760 -48.34 -39.25 -6.96
CA PRO A 760 -47.95 -39.56 -8.31
C PRO A 760 -47.34 -38.35 -9.00
N ILE A 761 -46.28 -38.63 -9.74
CA ILE A 761 -45.62 -37.60 -10.56
C ILE A 761 -46.44 -37.36 -11.81
N HIS A 762 -46.86 -36.16 -12.07
CA HIS A 762 -47.61 -35.68 -13.21
C HIS A 762 -46.90 -34.56 -13.96
N ARG A 763 -47.44 -34.13 -15.09
CA ARG A 763 -46.99 -32.89 -15.71
C ARG A 763 -47.53 -31.67 -14.95
N ARG A 764 -46.78 -30.57 -14.92
CA ARG A 764 -47.20 -29.31 -14.33
C ARG A 764 -48.49 -28.77 -14.94
N GLY A 765 -49.21 -27.93 -14.19
CA GLY A 765 -50.39 -27.21 -14.68
C GLY A 765 -51.70 -27.97 -14.55
N GLY A 766 -51.70 -29.20 -13.97
CA GLY A 766 -52.89 -29.99 -13.68
C GLY A 766 -53.69 -29.40 -12.47
N GLN A 767 -54.92 -29.97 -12.26
CA GLN A 767 -55.75 -29.65 -11.07
C GLN A 767 -55.29 -30.36 -9.80
N GLY A 768 -54.30 -31.28 -9.94
CA GLY A 768 -53.75 -32.06 -8.85
C GLY A 768 -54.62 -33.23 -8.36
N VAL A 769 -54.06 -33.96 -7.40
CA VAL A 769 -54.64 -35.05 -6.68
C VAL A 769 -55.00 -34.63 -5.26
N ILE A 770 -55.92 -35.34 -4.61
CA ILE A 770 -56.26 -35.11 -3.19
C ILE A 770 -55.03 -35.45 -2.34
N ALA A 771 -54.55 -34.52 -1.57
CA ALA A 771 -53.51 -34.66 -0.56
C ALA A 771 -54.13 -34.96 0.81
N ILE A 772 -55.14 -34.16 1.16
CA ILE A 772 -56.01 -34.36 2.33
C ILE A 772 -57.43 -34.00 1.93
N GLN A 773 -58.39 -34.77 2.42
CA GLN A 773 -59.81 -34.51 2.13
C GLN A 773 -60.29 -33.38 3.04
N THR A 774 -60.67 -32.22 2.49
CA THR A 774 -61.23 -31.09 3.22
C THR A 774 -62.77 -31.24 3.37
N SER A 775 -63.31 -30.82 4.50
CA SER A 775 -64.73 -30.85 4.83
C SER A 775 -65.03 -29.74 5.88
N GLU A 776 -66.30 -29.48 6.19
CA GLU A 776 -66.65 -28.54 7.27
C GLU A 776 -66.06 -28.92 8.61
N ARG A 777 -65.74 -30.21 8.84
CA ARG A 777 -65.18 -30.74 10.07
C ARG A 777 -63.73 -30.29 10.28
N ASN A 778 -62.90 -30.39 9.26
CA ASN A 778 -61.45 -30.10 9.37
C ASN A 778 -61.07 -28.76 8.79
N GLY A 779 -61.90 -28.13 7.97
CA GLY A 779 -61.63 -26.79 7.38
C GLY A 779 -60.64 -26.85 6.20
N ALA A 780 -60.16 -25.67 5.80
CA ALA A 780 -59.18 -25.52 4.77
C ALA A 780 -57.76 -25.93 5.24
N VAL A 781 -56.88 -26.32 4.32
CA VAL A 781 -55.48 -26.64 4.61
C VAL A 781 -54.74 -25.32 4.81
N VAL A 782 -54.00 -25.24 5.89
CA VAL A 782 -53.21 -24.08 6.27
C VAL A 782 -51.75 -24.23 5.90
N ALA A 783 -51.23 -25.45 6.08
CA ALA A 783 -49.84 -25.73 5.78
C ALA A 783 -49.60 -27.16 5.27
N ALA A 784 -48.58 -27.28 4.40
CA ALA A 784 -48.01 -28.54 3.96
C ALA A 784 -46.48 -28.42 4.10
N VAL A 785 -45.91 -29.29 4.93
CA VAL A 785 -44.48 -29.25 5.27
C VAL A 785 -43.87 -30.61 5.11
N LEU A 786 -42.63 -30.67 4.61
CA LEU A 786 -41.86 -31.93 4.56
C LEU A 786 -41.26 -32.18 5.94
N VAL A 787 -41.47 -33.36 6.48
CA VAL A 787 -41.03 -33.73 7.84
C VAL A 787 -40.39 -35.11 7.85
N ASP A 788 -39.46 -35.28 8.78
CA ASP A 788 -38.88 -36.56 9.16
C ASP A 788 -39.43 -37.02 10.52
N GLU A 789 -39.33 -38.32 10.83
CA GLU A 789 -39.93 -38.89 12.06
C GLU A 789 -39.40 -38.23 13.33
N ASN A 790 -38.15 -37.85 13.35
CA ASN A 790 -37.50 -37.24 14.54
C ASN A 790 -37.76 -35.76 14.65
N ASP A 791 -38.41 -35.13 13.69
CA ASP A 791 -38.72 -33.71 13.73
C ASP A 791 -39.79 -33.33 14.74
N GLU A 792 -39.89 -32.10 15.05
CA GLU A 792 -40.98 -31.48 15.80
C GLU A 792 -41.65 -30.39 14.96
N ILE A 793 -42.87 -30.10 15.30
CA ILE A 793 -43.60 -28.99 14.68
C ILE A 793 -44.09 -28.00 15.69
N MET A 794 -44.16 -26.74 15.31
CA MET A 794 -44.83 -25.70 16.06
C MET A 794 -46.15 -25.34 15.36
N LEU A 795 -47.27 -25.52 16.02
CA LEU A 795 -48.60 -25.12 15.57
C LEU A 795 -48.95 -23.77 16.15
N ILE A 796 -49.51 -22.88 15.35
CA ILE A 796 -49.83 -21.50 15.71
C ILE A 796 -51.28 -21.26 15.44
N THR A 797 -51.95 -20.65 16.40
CA THR A 797 -53.37 -20.28 16.29
C THR A 797 -53.55 -18.76 16.17
N ASP A 798 -54.67 -18.33 15.63
CA ASP A 798 -55.07 -16.91 15.57
C ASP A 798 -55.32 -16.29 16.95
N GLY A 799 -55.54 -17.12 17.99
CA GLY A 799 -55.59 -16.68 19.35
C GLY A 799 -54.21 -16.49 20.02
N GLY A 800 -53.10 -16.73 19.28
CA GLY A 800 -51.73 -16.61 19.81
C GLY A 800 -51.27 -17.87 20.57
N THR A 801 -52.00 -18.95 20.56
CA THR A 801 -51.61 -20.21 21.22
C THR A 801 -50.55 -20.93 20.38
N LEU A 802 -49.43 -21.29 21.01
CA LEU A 802 -48.33 -22.07 20.41
C LEU A 802 -48.33 -23.47 21.01
N VAL A 803 -48.38 -24.47 20.15
CA VAL A 803 -48.31 -25.87 20.57
C VAL A 803 -47.21 -26.60 19.84
N ARG A 804 -46.25 -27.14 20.58
CA ARG A 804 -45.16 -27.97 20.07
C ARG A 804 -45.58 -29.45 20.14
N THR A 805 -45.45 -30.17 19.04
CA THR A 805 -45.80 -31.56 18.89
C THR A 805 -44.69 -32.34 18.15
N ARG A 806 -44.36 -33.53 18.59
CA ARG A 806 -43.46 -34.41 17.91
C ARG A 806 -44.14 -34.99 16.65
N VAL A 807 -43.40 -35.06 15.56
CA VAL A 807 -43.90 -35.60 14.28
C VAL A 807 -44.25 -37.09 14.42
N GLU A 808 -43.53 -37.87 15.22
CA GLU A 808 -43.79 -39.29 15.49
C GLU A 808 -45.19 -39.53 16.08
N GLU A 809 -45.77 -38.57 16.82
CA GLU A 809 -47.09 -38.63 17.43
C GLU A 809 -48.22 -38.45 16.40
N ILE A 810 -47.91 -37.93 15.21
CA ILE A 810 -48.88 -37.67 14.16
C ILE A 810 -48.98 -38.93 13.24
N ARG A 811 -50.16 -39.43 13.14
CA ARG A 811 -50.41 -40.70 12.42
C ARG A 811 -50.14 -40.56 10.93
N GLU A 812 -49.41 -41.55 10.37
CA GLU A 812 -49.24 -41.70 8.93
C GLU A 812 -50.51 -42.30 8.29
N LEU A 813 -51.02 -41.62 7.28
CA LEU A 813 -52.29 -41.98 6.63
C LEU A 813 -52.19 -41.74 5.12
N GLY A 814 -52.91 -42.53 4.34
CA GLY A 814 -53.03 -42.38 2.88
C GLY A 814 -53.65 -41.01 2.52
N ARG A 815 -53.37 -40.56 1.28
CA ARG A 815 -53.79 -39.24 0.75
C ARG A 815 -55.28 -38.91 0.91
N ASN A 816 -56.20 -39.89 0.63
CA ASN A 816 -57.65 -39.64 0.60
C ASN A 816 -58.29 -39.82 1.98
N THR A 817 -57.77 -39.14 3.01
CA THR A 817 -58.33 -39.15 4.38
C THR A 817 -58.41 -37.73 4.92
N GLN A 818 -59.23 -37.50 5.97
CA GLN A 818 -59.46 -36.21 6.60
C GLN A 818 -58.41 -35.86 7.68
N GLY A 819 -57.49 -36.80 8.00
CA GLY A 819 -56.54 -36.65 9.08
C GLY A 819 -57.09 -36.95 10.47
N VAL A 820 -56.26 -36.79 11.49
CA VAL A 820 -56.56 -36.91 12.94
C VAL A 820 -56.45 -35.60 13.63
N THR A 821 -57.02 -35.41 14.82
CA THR A 821 -56.85 -34.22 15.62
C THR A 821 -55.41 -34.14 16.08
N VAL A 822 -54.70 -33.08 15.73
CA VAL A 822 -53.32 -32.81 16.14
C VAL A 822 -53.31 -31.82 17.30
N ILE A 823 -54.23 -30.86 17.28
CA ILE A 823 -54.42 -29.86 18.32
C ILE A 823 -55.93 -29.73 18.63
N LYS A 824 -56.31 -29.59 19.89
CA LYS A 824 -57.65 -29.21 20.32
C LYS A 824 -57.73 -27.69 20.47
N LEU A 825 -58.57 -27.09 19.65
CA LEU A 825 -58.77 -25.65 19.60
C LEU A 825 -59.94 -25.28 20.51
N SER A 826 -59.94 -24.05 21.01
CA SER A 826 -61.06 -23.41 21.69
C SER A 826 -62.16 -23.07 20.65
N ASP A 827 -63.38 -22.72 21.12
CA ASP A 827 -64.45 -22.27 20.23
C ASP A 827 -64.06 -20.95 19.55
N GLU A 828 -64.10 -20.97 18.18
CA GLU A 828 -63.70 -19.89 17.28
C GLU A 828 -62.18 -19.73 16.99
N GLU A 829 -61.27 -20.52 17.64
CA GLU A 829 -59.85 -20.51 17.40
C GLU A 829 -59.49 -21.36 16.16
N LYS A 830 -58.56 -20.90 15.31
CA LYS A 830 -58.12 -21.58 14.11
C LYS A 830 -56.61 -21.66 14.08
N VAL A 831 -56.05 -22.75 13.53
CA VAL A 831 -54.63 -22.85 13.18
C VAL A 831 -54.36 -21.94 11.99
N VAL A 832 -53.34 -21.07 12.09
CA VAL A 832 -52.97 -20.11 11.07
C VAL A 832 -51.57 -20.41 10.47
N GLY A 833 -50.75 -21.19 11.20
CA GLY A 833 -49.39 -21.49 10.73
C GLY A 833 -48.86 -22.81 11.32
N VAL A 834 -47.91 -23.40 10.61
CA VAL A 834 -47.17 -24.59 11.05
C VAL A 834 -45.74 -24.47 10.59
N ASP A 835 -44.80 -24.57 11.51
CA ASP A 835 -43.38 -24.58 11.23
C ASP A 835 -42.71 -25.88 11.65
N ARG A 836 -41.78 -26.35 10.82
CA ARG A 836 -40.93 -27.49 11.10
C ARG A 836 -39.77 -27.06 11.99
N ILE A 837 -39.55 -27.81 13.06
CA ILE A 837 -38.35 -27.74 13.87
C ILE A 837 -37.51 -28.98 13.53
N PRO A 838 -36.47 -28.86 12.69
CA PRO A 838 -35.67 -30.04 12.30
C PRO A 838 -34.92 -30.58 13.53
N PHE A 839 -34.85 -31.93 13.58
CA PHE A 839 -34.02 -32.59 14.58
C PHE A 839 -32.55 -32.33 14.22
N ILE A 840 -31.84 -31.67 15.13
CA ILE A 840 -30.39 -31.51 15.03
C ILE A 840 -29.77 -32.43 16.07
N GLU A 841 -28.99 -33.40 15.63
CA GLU A 841 -28.28 -34.33 16.51
C GLU A 841 -27.43 -33.54 17.54
N GLY A 842 -27.83 -33.58 18.83
CA GLY A 842 -27.18 -32.80 19.90
C GLY A 842 -28.02 -31.66 20.55
N LEU A 843 -29.24 -31.38 20.07
CA LEU A 843 -30.19 -30.42 20.65
C LEU A 843 -31.43 -31.14 21.25
N GLU A 844 -31.27 -32.08 22.18
CA GLU A 844 -32.40 -32.66 22.90
C GLU A 844 -32.81 -31.74 24.08
N GLU A 845 -34.12 -31.43 24.18
CA GLU A 845 -34.73 -30.75 25.33
C GLU A 845 -35.23 -31.80 26.36
N GLU A 846 -34.92 -31.55 27.64
CA GLU A 846 -35.59 -32.23 28.74
C GLU A 846 -36.80 -31.40 29.22
N GLY A 847 -37.92 -32.08 29.27
CA GLY A 847 -39.18 -31.54 29.79
C GLY A 847 -39.08 -31.08 31.24
N SER A 848 -39.75 -29.99 31.54
CA SER A 848 -39.96 -29.49 32.87
C SER A 848 -40.90 -30.41 33.65
N GLU A 849 -40.37 -31.11 34.62
CA GLU A 849 -41.20 -31.55 35.80
C GLU A 849 -40.86 -30.59 36.96
N ASP A 850 -41.79 -29.72 37.27
CA ASP A 850 -41.89 -29.02 38.52
C ASP A 850 -42.19 -29.99 39.63
N GLU A 851 -41.25 -30.33 40.48
CA GLU A 851 -41.51 -30.77 41.84
C GLU A 851 -41.05 -29.70 42.84
N LEU A 852 -42.04 -29.07 43.39
CA LEU A 852 -42.02 -28.36 44.65
C LEU A 852 -41.64 -29.32 45.80
N THR A 853 -40.46 -29.16 46.40
CA THR A 853 -40.24 -29.54 47.80
C THR A 853 -39.49 -28.42 48.48
N GLY A 854 -40.27 -27.69 49.29
CA GLY A 854 -39.71 -26.78 50.27
C GLY A 854 -39.03 -27.59 51.39
N GLU A 855 -37.85 -27.15 51.81
CA GLU A 855 -37.34 -27.32 53.17
C GLU A 855 -36.65 -26.03 53.59
N ASP A 856 -37.26 -25.50 54.61
CA ASP A 856 -36.93 -24.37 55.46
C ASP A 856 -35.73 -24.75 56.35
N ILE A 857 -34.61 -24.05 56.26
CA ILE A 857 -33.60 -24.02 57.36
C ILE A 857 -33.08 -22.57 57.45
N GLY A 858 -33.39 -22.00 58.60
CA GLY A 858 -33.05 -20.66 59.02
C GLY A 858 -31.57 -20.42 59.36
N PRO A 859 -31.18 -19.23 59.76
CA PRO A 859 -29.83 -18.74 59.76
C PRO A 859 -29.03 -19.11 60.99
N GLU A 860 -27.73 -19.45 60.84
CA GLU A 860 -26.75 -19.38 61.91
C GLU A 860 -25.60 -18.46 61.59
N GLU A 861 -25.34 -17.61 62.53
CA GLU A 861 -24.25 -16.64 62.66
C GLU A 861 -22.88 -17.31 62.80
N SER A 862 -21.88 -16.77 62.17
CA SER A 862 -20.63 -16.24 62.76
C SER A 862 -19.64 -15.75 61.70
#